data_a32f27d9d7395a94eff968a1d863a484
#
_entry.id   a32f27d9d7395a94eff968a1d863a484
#
_cell.length_a   1.000
_cell.length_b   1.000
_cell.length_c   1.000
_cell.angle_alpha   90.00
_cell.angle_beta   90.00
_cell.angle_gamma   90.00
#
_symmetry.space_group_name_H-M   'P 1'
#
loop_
_entity.id
_entity.type
_entity.pdbx_description
1 polymer ?
#
loop_
_entity_poly.entity_id
_entity_poly.type
_entity_poly.pdbx_seq_one_letter_code
_entity_poly.pdbx_strand_id
1 'polypeptide(L)'
;VYQSKTGKWTDARSYIENMGIAIPCPTRILMRDIARDKAGNLWVASDHNGLFFVDFKRKICRQYVHSEAKGSIVDNSLQKVYVDDEGAIWVGSYKNGVAYYSPDAQKFTTVPLGDVCTITQDLNGNLWCGTNDSGIVCYSPLTGQSWRFGQAETGLTSDIVVSSVTMSDGTMYFGTFNGGLAQYKNGKWKSFQAAPGGLANNSVWCLAEDPYHRLIIGTLGSGFQIYNPESGKFTTYNIQNSGISSDFINSLFLPNKDEILIGHSQNYSIFNFGTRKVTNVNTTKDGQPFPSPSLNYMMKDSRGILWMASPAGVTMYDEASGQLESINDLNGTQGTVGCMVIEDKQHNIWLVSEFIVTRVTLTKNNQGKWDITMISFNSLDGLQSRQFNQRSACLMRNGAIAIGGQDGINIINPAKILPAQKHAHVLFSGFVLFDHPLKAGEEFEGRVPLEKSLDTHPELDLSYKDKAFTIQFASDQVSIPARCRFLYRMKGLDDKWMLTPEGRPEATFTNLSSGSYVLEAKVVNADGSVSEEVNTLKIHIHPPFYLSIWAFIVYIILIGVAFYLYRKRMLEKQRVKFELQSKEDSIKKTKELNELKLNFFTNVSHELRTPLTLIISPLVSMIREERDESKRRK
;
A
#
# COMPACT_ATOMS: atom_id res chain seq x y z
N VAL A 1 -40.72 -27.68 -7.65
CA VAL A 1 -40.06 -28.45 -6.58
C VAL A 1 -40.68 -29.85 -6.54
N TYR A 2 -39.87 -30.88 -6.65
CA TYR A 2 -40.30 -32.27 -6.48
C TYR A 2 -40.09 -32.73 -5.05
N GLN A 3 -41.15 -33.20 -4.40
CA GLN A 3 -41.12 -33.73 -3.05
C GLN A 3 -40.95 -35.26 -3.11
N SER A 4 -39.75 -35.75 -2.95
CA SER A 4 -39.44 -37.19 -3.08
C SER A 4 -40.20 -38.08 -2.12
N LYS A 5 -40.55 -37.60 -0.93
CA LYS A 5 -41.35 -38.34 0.08
C LYS A 5 -42.83 -38.52 -0.31
N THR A 6 -43.41 -37.62 -1.08
CA THR A 6 -44.81 -37.61 -1.46
C THR A 6 -45.06 -37.87 -2.94
N GLY A 7 -43.99 -37.88 -3.76
CA GLY A 7 -44.07 -38.04 -5.20
C GLY A 7 -44.74 -36.89 -5.92
N LYS A 8 -44.95 -35.74 -5.26
CA LYS A 8 -45.68 -34.62 -5.82
C LYS A 8 -44.79 -33.49 -6.33
N TRP A 9 -45.21 -32.88 -7.42
CA TRP A 9 -44.67 -31.62 -7.91
C TRP A 9 -45.43 -30.45 -7.35
N THR A 10 -44.74 -29.45 -6.85
CA THR A 10 -45.30 -28.19 -6.38
C THR A 10 -44.59 -27.05 -7.11
N ASP A 11 -45.34 -26.03 -7.51
CA ASP A 11 -44.73 -24.80 -8.02
C ASP A 11 -43.82 -24.18 -6.99
N ALA A 12 -42.67 -23.63 -7.43
CA ALA A 12 -41.62 -23.14 -6.54
C ALA A 12 -42.10 -21.98 -5.66
N ARG A 13 -42.90 -21.10 -6.20
CA ARG A 13 -43.48 -19.98 -5.46
C ARG A 13 -44.39 -20.47 -4.33
N SER A 14 -45.38 -21.32 -4.68
CA SER A 14 -46.28 -21.93 -3.71
C SER A 14 -45.52 -22.72 -2.64
N TYR A 15 -44.45 -23.40 -3.00
CA TYR A 15 -43.60 -24.12 -2.04
C TYR A 15 -42.95 -23.19 -1.01
N ILE A 16 -42.40 -22.05 -1.46
CA ILE A 16 -41.74 -21.05 -0.60
C ILE A 16 -42.78 -20.34 0.27
N GLU A 17 -43.93 -19.93 -0.30
CA GLU A 17 -45.01 -19.26 0.41
C GLU A 17 -45.65 -20.17 1.47
N ASN A 18 -45.80 -21.48 1.20
CA ASN A 18 -46.30 -22.47 2.17
C ASN A 18 -45.33 -22.67 3.36
N MET A 19 -44.06 -22.29 3.23
CA MET A 19 -43.11 -22.25 4.34
C MET A 19 -43.22 -20.96 5.18
N GLY A 20 -44.13 -20.08 4.85
CA GLY A 20 -44.36 -18.81 5.53
C GLY A 20 -43.36 -17.72 5.12
N ILE A 21 -42.81 -17.82 3.90
CA ILE A 21 -41.84 -16.86 3.33
C ILE A 21 -42.57 -16.04 2.24
N ALA A 22 -42.80 -14.75 2.50
CA ALA A 22 -43.40 -13.84 1.53
C ALA A 22 -42.39 -13.48 0.45
N ILE A 23 -42.78 -13.64 -0.84
CA ILE A 23 -41.94 -13.26 -1.99
C ILE A 23 -42.29 -11.81 -2.36
N PRO A 24 -41.31 -10.88 -2.37
CA PRO A 24 -41.53 -9.44 -2.56
C PRO A 24 -41.85 -9.04 -4.02
N CYS A 25 -42.25 -9.97 -4.87
CA CYS A 25 -42.56 -9.73 -6.26
C CYS A 25 -44.01 -10.23 -6.54
N PRO A 26 -44.96 -9.35 -6.90
CA PRO A 26 -46.36 -9.74 -7.14
C PRO A 26 -46.57 -10.41 -8.52
N THR A 27 -45.62 -10.24 -9.46
CA THR A 27 -45.73 -10.75 -10.82
C THR A 27 -45.17 -12.17 -10.96
N ARG A 28 -45.46 -12.83 -12.08
CA ARG A 28 -44.89 -14.14 -12.40
C ARG A 28 -43.36 -14.00 -12.60
N ILE A 29 -42.60 -14.78 -11.85
CA ILE A 29 -41.13 -14.81 -11.93
C ILE A 29 -40.73 -15.86 -12.97
N LEU A 30 -40.00 -15.43 -14.01
CA LEU A 30 -39.36 -16.31 -14.96
C LEU A 30 -37.97 -16.67 -14.43
N MET A 31 -37.87 -17.79 -13.72
CA MET A 31 -36.60 -18.28 -13.19
C MET A 31 -35.74 -18.82 -14.32
N ARG A 32 -34.48 -18.40 -14.37
CA ARG A 32 -33.47 -18.84 -15.33
C ARG A 32 -32.51 -19.85 -14.71
N ASP A 33 -32.08 -19.61 -13.49
CA ASP A 33 -31.15 -20.49 -12.80
C ASP A 33 -31.30 -20.38 -11.28
N ILE A 34 -30.82 -21.43 -10.57
CA ILE A 34 -30.88 -21.53 -9.10
C ILE A 34 -29.56 -22.11 -8.58
N ALA A 35 -28.97 -21.46 -7.59
CA ALA A 35 -27.82 -21.97 -6.85
C ALA A 35 -28.10 -21.99 -5.35
N ARG A 36 -27.44 -22.91 -4.64
CA ARG A 36 -27.53 -23.03 -3.18
C ARG A 36 -26.20 -22.65 -2.55
N ASP A 37 -26.27 -21.76 -1.54
CA ASP A 37 -25.06 -21.41 -0.80
C ASP A 37 -24.73 -22.44 0.30
N LYS A 38 -23.54 -22.30 0.91
CA LYS A 38 -23.06 -23.20 1.97
C LYS A 38 -23.95 -23.18 3.22
N ALA A 39 -24.70 -22.10 3.46
CA ALA A 39 -25.64 -21.98 4.57
C ALA A 39 -26.99 -22.68 4.28
N GLY A 40 -27.20 -23.09 3.02
CA GLY A 40 -28.41 -23.77 2.55
C GLY A 40 -29.47 -22.82 2.02
N ASN A 41 -29.18 -21.54 1.85
CA ASN A 41 -30.07 -20.56 1.23
C ASN A 41 -30.09 -20.71 -0.28
N LEU A 42 -31.15 -20.24 -0.94
CA LEU A 42 -31.25 -20.24 -2.39
C LEU A 42 -31.02 -18.85 -2.98
N TRP A 43 -30.28 -18.85 -4.08
CA TRP A 43 -30.11 -17.71 -4.96
C TRP A 43 -30.78 -18.02 -6.30
N VAL A 44 -31.69 -17.18 -6.75
CA VAL A 44 -32.51 -17.43 -7.95
C VAL A 44 -32.32 -16.28 -8.93
N ALA A 45 -31.69 -16.58 -10.07
CA ALA A 45 -31.59 -15.66 -11.20
C ALA A 45 -32.91 -15.65 -11.98
N SER A 46 -33.45 -14.47 -12.25
CA SER A 46 -34.70 -14.32 -12.99
C SER A 46 -34.55 -13.41 -14.21
N ASP A 47 -35.45 -13.58 -15.14
CA ASP A 47 -35.59 -12.70 -16.28
C ASP A 47 -36.50 -11.51 -15.94
N HIS A 48 -36.01 -10.29 -16.07
CA HIS A 48 -36.66 -9.01 -15.78
C HIS A 48 -36.96 -8.68 -14.31
N ASN A 49 -36.76 -9.64 -13.37
CA ASN A 49 -37.07 -9.42 -11.95
C ASN A 49 -35.80 -9.40 -11.06
N GLY A 50 -34.59 -9.44 -11.65
CA GLY A 50 -33.35 -9.44 -10.91
C GLY A 50 -33.04 -10.73 -10.17
N LEU A 51 -32.37 -10.62 -9.03
CA LEU A 51 -31.88 -11.75 -8.22
C LEU A 51 -32.70 -11.89 -6.94
N PHE A 52 -33.14 -13.11 -6.63
CA PHE A 52 -33.82 -13.41 -5.36
C PHE A 52 -32.89 -14.21 -4.45
N PHE A 53 -32.93 -13.86 -3.18
CA PHE A 53 -32.27 -14.58 -2.09
C PHE A 53 -33.31 -15.11 -1.13
N VAL A 54 -33.33 -16.41 -0.83
CA VAL A 54 -34.28 -17.06 0.06
C VAL A 54 -33.54 -17.72 1.22
N ASP A 55 -33.74 -17.19 2.43
CA ASP A 55 -33.24 -17.77 3.67
C ASP A 55 -34.38 -18.56 4.37
N PHE A 56 -34.28 -19.88 4.32
CA PHE A 56 -35.30 -20.77 4.92
C PHE A 56 -35.28 -20.76 6.45
N LYS A 57 -34.10 -20.53 7.06
CA LYS A 57 -33.97 -20.51 8.53
C LYS A 57 -34.62 -19.26 9.13
N ARG A 58 -34.37 -18.11 8.50
CA ARG A 58 -34.91 -16.81 8.94
C ARG A 58 -36.28 -16.50 8.36
N LYS A 59 -36.75 -17.31 7.42
CA LYS A 59 -38.00 -17.10 6.66
C LYS A 59 -38.04 -15.76 5.94
N ILE A 60 -36.94 -15.42 5.25
CA ILE A 60 -36.81 -14.14 4.54
C ILE A 60 -36.61 -14.41 3.05
N CYS A 61 -37.34 -13.66 2.20
CA CYS A 61 -37.01 -13.52 0.79
C CYS A 61 -36.69 -12.07 0.48
N ARG A 62 -35.51 -11.84 -0.17
CA ARG A 62 -35.10 -10.52 -0.63
C ARG A 62 -34.99 -10.53 -2.14
N GLN A 63 -35.34 -9.42 -2.77
CA GLN A 63 -35.16 -9.18 -4.21
C GLN A 63 -34.14 -8.09 -4.40
N TYR A 64 -33.12 -8.35 -5.24
CA TYR A 64 -32.13 -7.39 -5.67
C TYR A 64 -32.43 -7.01 -7.12
N VAL A 65 -32.60 -5.73 -7.38
CA VAL A 65 -32.87 -5.17 -8.69
C VAL A 65 -31.80 -4.17 -9.09
N HIS A 66 -31.57 -4.03 -10.39
CA HIS A 66 -30.64 -3.04 -10.91
C HIS A 66 -31.08 -1.62 -10.57
N SER A 67 -30.13 -0.78 -10.19
CA SER A 67 -30.29 0.66 -9.96
C SER A 67 -28.96 1.36 -10.24
N GLU A 68 -28.97 2.68 -10.34
CA GLU A 68 -27.76 3.51 -10.50
C GLU A 68 -26.86 3.55 -9.24
N ALA A 69 -27.29 2.95 -8.15
CA ALA A 69 -26.53 2.91 -6.91
C ALA A 69 -25.28 2.01 -7.06
N LYS A 70 -24.15 2.48 -6.54
CA LYS A 70 -22.91 1.70 -6.49
C LYS A 70 -23.15 0.39 -5.72
N GLY A 71 -22.75 -0.74 -6.30
CA GLY A 71 -22.95 -2.07 -5.70
C GLY A 71 -24.28 -2.73 -6.07
N SER A 72 -25.09 -2.11 -6.94
CA SER A 72 -26.26 -2.73 -7.55
C SER A 72 -25.87 -3.87 -8.50
N ILE A 73 -26.76 -4.84 -8.73
CA ILE A 73 -26.58 -5.83 -9.79
C ILE A 73 -26.56 -5.14 -11.16
N VAL A 74 -25.86 -5.73 -12.13
CA VAL A 74 -25.61 -5.10 -13.45
C VAL A 74 -26.84 -5.04 -14.35
N ASP A 75 -27.86 -5.89 -14.11
CA ASP A 75 -29.07 -5.99 -14.94
C ASP A 75 -30.18 -6.71 -14.15
N ASN A 76 -31.45 -6.48 -14.54
CA ASN A 76 -32.61 -7.24 -14.03
C ASN A 76 -32.87 -8.53 -14.82
N SER A 77 -32.32 -8.67 -16.04
CA SER A 77 -32.41 -9.88 -16.87
C SER A 77 -31.18 -10.74 -16.65
N LEU A 78 -31.29 -11.71 -15.75
CA LEU A 78 -30.21 -12.60 -15.34
C LEU A 78 -30.34 -13.96 -16.02
N GLN A 79 -29.22 -14.57 -16.39
CA GLN A 79 -29.16 -15.87 -17.06
C GLN A 79 -28.63 -16.98 -16.16
N LYS A 80 -27.64 -16.67 -15.34
CA LYS A 80 -26.92 -17.67 -14.53
C LYS A 80 -26.62 -17.14 -13.14
N VAL A 81 -26.67 -18.00 -12.14
CA VAL A 81 -26.14 -17.76 -10.81
C VAL A 81 -25.26 -18.93 -10.42
N TYR A 82 -24.08 -18.64 -9.90
CA TYR A 82 -23.10 -19.64 -9.47
C TYR A 82 -22.57 -19.28 -8.09
N VAL A 83 -22.46 -20.25 -7.23
CA VAL A 83 -21.83 -20.12 -5.91
C VAL A 83 -20.51 -20.89 -5.98
N ASP A 84 -19.41 -20.20 -5.78
CA ASP A 84 -18.09 -20.82 -5.83
C ASP A 84 -17.74 -21.55 -4.51
N ASP A 85 -16.56 -22.16 -4.53
CA ASP A 85 -16.06 -22.95 -3.38
C ASP A 85 -15.72 -22.06 -2.16
N GLU A 86 -15.57 -20.76 -2.33
CA GLU A 86 -15.38 -19.79 -1.25
C GLU A 86 -16.72 -19.27 -0.70
N GLY A 87 -17.82 -19.51 -1.42
CA GLY A 87 -19.16 -19.07 -1.07
C GLY A 87 -19.55 -17.74 -1.69
N ALA A 88 -18.73 -17.21 -2.60
CA ALA A 88 -19.08 -16.02 -3.36
C ALA A 88 -20.11 -16.32 -4.45
N ILE A 89 -20.94 -15.34 -4.75
CA ILE A 89 -22.06 -15.43 -5.66
C ILE A 89 -21.73 -14.71 -6.96
N TRP A 90 -21.72 -15.44 -8.06
CA TRP A 90 -21.50 -14.93 -9.40
C TRP A 90 -22.81 -14.90 -10.16
N VAL A 91 -23.16 -13.77 -10.73
CA VAL A 91 -24.44 -13.57 -11.40
C VAL A 91 -24.21 -13.04 -12.80
N GLY A 92 -24.44 -13.89 -13.81
CA GLY A 92 -24.34 -13.53 -15.22
C GLY A 92 -25.64 -12.89 -15.73
N SER A 93 -25.54 -11.69 -16.29
CA SER A 93 -26.65 -11.02 -16.96
C SER A 93 -26.80 -11.46 -18.43
N TYR A 94 -27.89 -11.08 -19.05
CA TYR A 94 -28.11 -11.39 -20.47
C TYR A 94 -27.15 -10.65 -21.40
N LYS A 95 -26.82 -9.38 -21.12
CA LYS A 95 -25.99 -8.53 -22.00
C LYS A 95 -24.95 -7.67 -21.27
N ASN A 96 -25.12 -7.39 -19.98
CA ASN A 96 -24.39 -6.35 -19.25
C ASN A 96 -23.26 -6.89 -18.37
N GLY A 97 -22.77 -8.12 -18.66
CA GLY A 97 -21.63 -8.71 -17.96
C GLY A 97 -22.01 -9.51 -16.72
N VAL A 98 -21.11 -9.53 -15.73
CA VAL A 98 -21.23 -10.36 -14.54
C VAL A 98 -21.18 -9.47 -13.29
N ALA A 99 -22.12 -9.71 -12.34
CA ALA A 99 -22.05 -9.18 -11.00
C ALA A 99 -21.40 -10.22 -10.06
N TYR A 100 -20.61 -9.74 -9.13
CA TYR A 100 -19.92 -10.55 -8.13
C TYR A 100 -20.28 -10.06 -6.73
N TYR A 101 -20.65 -10.97 -5.83
CA TYR A 101 -20.88 -10.69 -4.43
C TYR A 101 -20.12 -11.72 -3.57
N SER A 102 -19.21 -11.26 -2.73
CA SER A 102 -18.58 -12.08 -1.70
C SER A 102 -19.18 -11.74 -0.34
N PRO A 103 -19.68 -12.75 0.42
CA PRO A 103 -20.09 -12.54 1.80
C PRO A 103 -18.94 -12.01 2.68
N ASP A 104 -17.70 -12.36 2.34
CA ASP A 104 -16.49 -11.93 3.05
C ASP A 104 -16.05 -10.49 2.67
N ALA A 105 -16.51 -9.97 1.53
CA ALA A 105 -16.24 -8.59 1.13
C ALA A 105 -17.04 -7.57 1.95
N GLN A 106 -18.23 -7.93 2.45
CA GLN A 106 -19.03 -7.07 3.34
C GLN A 106 -18.81 -7.44 4.81
N LYS A 107 -17.62 -7.17 5.31
CA LYS A 107 -17.26 -7.39 6.71
C LYS A 107 -17.96 -6.41 7.65
N PHE A 108 -18.47 -5.31 7.11
CA PHE A 108 -19.02 -4.20 7.87
C PHE A 108 -20.43 -3.83 7.39
N THR A 109 -21.30 -3.54 8.36
CA THR A 109 -22.66 -3.04 8.05
C THR A 109 -22.64 -1.52 8.14
N THR A 110 -23.04 -0.84 7.07
CA THR A 110 -23.21 0.62 7.06
C THR A 110 -24.68 0.98 7.29
N VAL A 111 -24.94 1.90 8.22
CA VAL A 111 -26.28 2.42 8.51
C VAL A 111 -26.27 3.93 8.27
N PRO A 112 -27.04 4.45 7.30
CA PRO A 112 -27.03 5.88 6.95
C PRO A 112 -27.84 6.67 7.99
N LEU A 113 -27.17 7.36 8.90
CA LEU A 113 -27.77 8.17 9.97
C LEU A 113 -27.43 9.66 9.88
N GLY A 114 -26.69 10.09 8.84
CA GLY A 114 -26.12 11.43 8.73
C GLY A 114 -24.71 11.50 9.31
N ASP A 115 -24.22 12.71 9.58
CA ASP A 115 -22.88 12.95 10.11
C ASP A 115 -22.81 12.70 11.63
N VAL A 116 -22.38 11.50 12.02
CA VAL A 116 -22.41 11.00 13.41
C VAL A 116 -21.13 11.36 14.15
N CYS A 117 -21.22 12.25 15.14
CA CYS A 117 -20.11 12.76 15.93
C CYS A 117 -19.84 11.99 17.23
N THR A 118 -20.84 11.29 17.78
CA THR A 118 -20.71 10.52 19.02
C THR A 118 -21.70 9.38 19.05
N ILE A 119 -21.33 8.27 19.71
CA ILE A 119 -22.18 7.08 19.84
C ILE A 119 -22.14 6.57 21.28
N THR A 120 -23.31 6.29 21.85
CA THR A 120 -23.43 5.53 23.09
C THR A 120 -24.53 4.47 22.96
N GLN A 121 -24.51 3.42 23.78
CA GLN A 121 -25.49 2.35 23.77
C GLN A 121 -26.35 2.37 25.02
N ASP A 122 -27.67 2.33 24.89
CA ASP A 122 -28.60 2.21 26.03
C ASP A 122 -28.62 0.77 26.62
N LEU A 123 -29.36 0.60 27.70
CA LEU A 123 -29.49 -0.70 28.38
C LEU A 123 -30.24 -1.75 27.53
N ASN A 124 -31.04 -1.32 26.55
CA ASN A 124 -31.82 -2.18 25.65
C ASN A 124 -31.03 -2.57 24.39
N GLY A 125 -29.81 -2.03 24.22
CA GLY A 125 -28.93 -2.33 23.07
C GLY A 125 -29.14 -1.40 21.88
N ASN A 126 -29.99 -0.35 21.97
CA ASN A 126 -30.09 0.66 20.93
C ASN A 126 -28.88 1.58 20.95
N LEU A 127 -28.48 2.05 19.76
CA LEU A 127 -27.38 3.01 19.59
C LEU A 127 -27.99 4.43 19.56
N TRP A 128 -27.45 5.28 20.41
CA TRP A 128 -27.81 6.70 20.47
C TRP A 128 -26.67 7.51 19.90
N CYS A 129 -26.92 8.12 18.76
CA CYS A 129 -25.95 8.83 17.95
C CYS A 129 -26.19 10.34 18.03
N GLY A 130 -25.20 11.09 18.49
CA GLY A 130 -25.22 12.53 18.33
C GLY A 130 -24.68 12.90 16.95
N THR A 131 -25.35 13.82 16.27
CA THR A 131 -25.03 14.23 14.89
C THR A 131 -24.57 15.68 14.81
N ASN A 132 -23.97 16.03 13.69
CA ASN A 132 -23.46 17.37 13.44
C ASN A 132 -24.54 18.37 12.95
N ASP A 133 -25.73 17.88 12.61
CA ASP A 133 -26.78 18.69 11.96
C ASP A 133 -28.22 18.31 12.32
N SER A 134 -28.43 17.15 12.91
CA SER A 134 -29.76 16.56 13.08
C SER A 134 -30.09 16.19 14.54
N GLY A 135 -29.35 16.71 15.50
CA GLY A 135 -29.54 16.44 16.91
C GLY A 135 -29.17 15.02 17.30
N ILE A 136 -30.05 14.30 17.96
CA ILE A 136 -29.83 12.96 18.49
C ILE A 136 -30.66 11.94 17.69
N VAL A 137 -30.02 10.88 17.22
CA VAL A 137 -30.69 9.76 16.53
C VAL A 137 -30.52 8.48 17.35
N CYS A 138 -31.65 7.88 17.72
CA CYS A 138 -31.68 6.54 18.31
C CYS A 138 -31.88 5.50 17.21
N TYR A 139 -31.02 4.52 17.09
CA TYR A 139 -31.08 3.43 16.12
C TYR A 139 -31.17 2.08 16.84
N SER A 140 -32.13 1.25 16.45
CA SER A 140 -32.24 -0.12 16.95
C SER A 140 -31.60 -1.11 16.00
N PRO A 141 -30.44 -1.71 16.33
CA PRO A 141 -29.82 -2.75 15.50
C PRO A 141 -30.67 -4.00 15.35
N LEU A 142 -31.60 -4.23 16.28
CA LEU A 142 -32.52 -5.38 16.26
C LEU A 142 -33.61 -5.25 15.19
N THR A 143 -34.23 -4.06 15.10
CA THR A 143 -35.35 -3.81 14.19
C THR A 143 -35.00 -3.05 12.93
N GLY A 144 -33.81 -2.39 12.92
CA GLY A 144 -33.37 -1.49 11.84
C GLY A 144 -34.08 -0.13 11.84
N GLN A 145 -34.90 0.16 12.84
CA GLN A 145 -35.66 1.43 12.96
C GLN A 145 -34.81 2.51 13.60
N SER A 146 -35.08 3.77 13.24
CA SER A 146 -34.46 4.94 13.85
C SER A 146 -35.46 6.01 14.21
N TRP A 147 -35.18 6.75 15.29
CA TRP A 147 -35.96 7.88 15.80
C TRP A 147 -35.03 9.08 15.99
N ARG A 148 -35.56 10.28 15.75
CA ARG A 148 -34.78 11.53 15.87
C ARG A 148 -35.38 12.40 16.98
N PHE A 149 -34.49 13.11 17.70
CA PHE A 149 -34.80 14.04 18.77
C PHE A 149 -34.04 15.33 18.51
N GLY A 150 -34.78 16.38 18.16
CA GLY A 150 -34.21 17.73 17.90
C GLY A 150 -34.26 18.63 19.12
N GLN A 151 -34.07 19.91 18.90
CA GLN A 151 -34.10 20.94 19.96
C GLN A 151 -35.43 21.01 20.71
N ALA A 152 -36.55 20.79 20.01
CA ALA A 152 -37.88 20.86 20.58
C ALA A 152 -38.12 19.80 21.68
N GLU A 153 -37.62 18.58 21.46
CA GLU A 153 -37.72 17.47 22.41
C GLU A 153 -36.68 17.55 23.52
N THR A 154 -35.44 17.86 23.14
CA THR A 154 -34.27 17.80 24.05
C THR A 154 -34.11 19.05 24.92
N GLY A 155 -34.67 20.18 24.49
CA GLY A 155 -34.44 21.49 25.13
C GLY A 155 -33.04 22.05 24.93
N LEU A 156 -32.24 21.46 24.02
CA LEU A 156 -30.92 22.00 23.61
C LEU A 156 -31.11 23.20 22.69
N THR A 157 -30.11 24.07 22.62
CA THR A 157 -30.09 25.24 21.73
C THR A 157 -29.21 25.01 20.49
N SER A 158 -28.67 23.80 20.31
CA SER A 158 -27.87 23.39 19.16
C SER A 158 -28.16 21.96 18.78
N ASP A 159 -28.23 21.66 17.48
CA ASP A 159 -28.34 20.29 16.94
C ASP A 159 -26.97 19.63 16.72
N ILE A 160 -25.87 20.33 17.03
CA ILE A 160 -24.51 19.80 16.94
C ILE A 160 -24.17 19.05 18.24
N VAL A 161 -24.42 17.74 18.25
CA VAL A 161 -24.22 16.88 19.42
C VAL A 161 -22.90 16.10 19.28
N VAL A 162 -21.90 16.49 20.09
CA VAL A 162 -20.49 16.05 19.91
C VAL A 162 -20.00 15.07 20.96
N SER A 163 -20.75 14.88 22.04
CA SER A 163 -20.38 13.95 23.11
C SER A 163 -21.61 13.26 23.72
N SER A 164 -21.43 12.01 24.14
CA SER A 164 -22.48 11.23 24.78
C SER A 164 -21.90 10.23 25.77
N VAL A 165 -22.68 9.90 26.80
CA VAL A 165 -22.38 8.83 27.76
C VAL A 165 -23.68 8.22 28.27
N THR A 166 -23.70 6.90 28.43
CA THR A 166 -24.76 6.19 29.16
C THR A 166 -24.19 5.81 30.53
N MET A 167 -24.80 6.34 31.58
CA MET A 167 -24.44 6.04 32.96
C MET A 167 -24.85 4.61 33.33
N SER A 168 -24.29 4.07 34.37
CA SER A 168 -24.55 2.72 34.88
C SER A 168 -26.02 2.51 35.29
N ASP A 169 -26.72 3.59 35.72
CA ASP A 169 -28.14 3.57 36.04
C ASP A 169 -29.07 3.70 34.81
N GLY A 170 -28.48 3.77 33.60
CA GLY A 170 -29.22 3.94 32.34
C GLY A 170 -29.55 5.38 31.99
N THR A 171 -29.23 6.36 32.82
CA THR A 171 -29.34 7.77 32.47
C THR A 171 -28.33 8.10 31.34
N MET A 172 -28.78 8.80 30.31
CA MET A 172 -27.92 9.22 29.21
C MET A 172 -27.71 10.74 29.23
N TYR A 173 -26.50 11.15 28.91
CA TYR A 173 -26.16 12.55 28.76
C TYR A 173 -25.57 12.81 27.37
N PHE A 174 -25.93 13.95 26.78
CA PHE A 174 -25.51 14.40 25.46
C PHE A 174 -25.01 15.84 25.55
N GLY A 175 -23.75 16.02 25.19
CA GLY A 175 -23.11 17.34 25.14
C GLY A 175 -23.06 17.87 23.74
N THR A 176 -23.22 19.19 23.60
CA THR A 176 -23.28 19.86 22.32
C THR A 176 -22.12 20.82 22.13
N PHE A 177 -21.87 21.21 20.88
CA PHE A 177 -21.12 22.41 20.56
C PHE A 177 -22.05 23.61 20.71
N ASN A 178 -21.77 24.43 21.73
CA ASN A 178 -22.44 25.70 22.04
C ASN A 178 -23.95 25.63 22.37
N GLY A 179 -24.50 24.44 22.66
CA GLY A 179 -25.92 24.25 22.98
C GLY A 179 -26.22 23.67 24.39
N GLY A 180 -25.19 23.50 25.22
CA GLY A 180 -25.32 22.99 26.58
C GLY A 180 -25.27 21.46 26.66
N LEU A 181 -25.92 20.91 27.70
CA LEU A 181 -25.97 19.48 28.04
C LEU A 181 -27.41 19.04 28.16
N ALA A 182 -27.78 17.93 27.51
CA ALA A 182 -29.08 17.27 27.70
C ALA A 182 -28.92 15.98 28.52
N GLN A 183 -29.87 15.70 29.37
CA GLN A 183 -30.06 14.47 30.09
C GLN A 183 -31.32 13.75 29.60
N TYR A 184 -31.25 12.46 29.34
CA TYR A 184 -32.38 11.61 29.07
C TYR A 184 -32.48 10.53 30.13
N LYS A 185 -33.63 10.49 30.84
CA LYS A 185 -33.90 9.51 31.89
C LYS A 185 -35.37 9.12 31.88
N ASN A 186 -35.67 7.81 31.81
CA ASN A 186 -37.05 7.29 31.88
C ASN A 186 -38.03 7.98 30.90
N GLY A 187 -37.60 8.19 29.64
CA GLY A 187 -38.42 8.81 28.61
C GLY A 187 -38.55 10.34 28.70
N LYS A 188 -37.86 10.99 29.63
CA LYS A 188 -37.92 12.45 29.83
C LYS A 188 -36.57 13.12 29.56
N TRP A 189 -36.62 14.27 28.90
CA TRP A 189 -35.51 15.12 28.65
C TRP A 189 -35.39 16.24 29.69
N LYS A 190 -34.16 16.61 30.03
CA LYS A 190 -33.82 17.77 30.83
C LYS A 190 -32.55 18.41 30.24
N SER A 191 -32.55 19.73 30.04
CA SER A 191 -31.36 20.46 29.53
C SER A 191 -30.71 21.30 30.60
N PHE A 192 -29.40 21.53 30.44
CA PHE A 192 -28.59 22.41 31.27
C PHE A 192 -27.85 23.38 30.34
N GLN A 193 -27.96 24.66 30.70
CA GLN A 193 -27.23 25.75 30.03
C GLN A 193 -26.20 26.33 30.97
N ALA A 194 -25.16 26.97 30.41
CA ALA A 194 -24.12 27.62 31.21
C ALA A 194 -24.72 28.69 32.12
N ALA A 195 -24.45 28.59 33.42
CA ALA A 195 -24.94 29.50 34.44
C ALA A 195 -24.00 29.53 35.64
N PRO A 196 -23.94 30.63 36.42
CA PRO A 196 -23.17 30.71 37.64
C PRO A 196 -23.54 29.59 38.63
N GLY A 197 -22.57 28.81 39.07
CA GLY A 197 -22.77 27.64 39.95
C GLY A 197 -23.37 26.42 39.30
N GLY A 198 -23.66 26.46 38.00
CA GLY A 198 -24.14 25.37 37.17
C GLY A 198 -23.12 24.89 36.14
N LEU A 199 -23.60 24.54 34.95
CA LEU A 199 -22.73 24.20 33.84
C LEU A 199 -21.78 25.37 33.49
N ALA A 200 -20.47 25.12 33.37
CA ALA A 200 -19.48 26.19 33.18
C ALA A 200 -19.40 26.69 31.73
N ASN A 201 -19.76 25.84 30.76
CA ASN A 201 -19.65 26.16 29.33
C ASN A 201 -20.70 25.39 28.51
N ASN A 202 -21.29 26.04 27.52
CA ASN A 202 -22.25 25.41 26.62
C ASN A 202 -21.61 24.48 25.58
N SER A 203 -20.28 24.53 25.40
CA SER A 203 -19.54 23.59 24.55
C SER A 203 -19.04 22.41 25.40
N VAL A 204 -19.87 21.37 25.47
CA VAL A 204 -19.60 20.14 26.22
C VAL A 204 -18.97 19.13 25.27
N TRP A 205 -17.66 18.94 25.38
CA TRP A 205 -16.86 18.27 24.35
C TRP A 205 -16.63 16.78 24.60
N CYS A 206 -16.55 16.36 25.86
CA CYS A 206 -16.44 14.96 26.27
C CYS A 206 -17.12 14.70 27.60
N LEU A 207 -17.62 13.47 27.78
CA LEU A 207 -18.37 13.03 28.95
C LEU A 207 -17.86 11.68 29.42
N ALA A 208 -17.85 11.47 30.74
CA ALA A 208 -17.55 10.17 31.35
C ALA A 208 -18.30 10.00 32.66
N GLU A 209 -18.60 8.75 33.06
CA GLU A 209 -19.09 8.41 34.39
C GLU A 209 -17.89 8.08 35.29
N ASP A 210 -17.84 8.65 36.49
CA ASP A 210 -16.84 8.29 37.50
C ASP A 210 -17.30 7.10 38.35
N PRO A 211 -16.41 6.49 39.16
CA PRO A 211 -16.73 5.35 40.01
C PRO A 211 -17.72 5.66 41.14
N TYR A 212 -18.06 6.92 41.33
CA TYR A 212 -19.03 7.39 42.35
C TYR A 212 -20.37 7.77 41.68
N HIS A 213 -20.62 7.32 40.43
CA HIS A 213 -21.82 7.61 39.64
C HIS A 213 -22.04 9.11 39.38
N ARG A 214 -20.96 9.90 39.35
CA ARG A 214 -21.00 11.31 38.99
C ARG A 214 -20.63 11.47 37.52
N LEU A 215 -21.16 12.51 36.90
CA LEU A 215 -20.84 12.84 35.51
C LEU A 215 -19.61 13.76 35.46
N ILE A 216 -18.57 13.35 34.74
CA ILE A 216 -17.46 14.20 34.41
C ILE A 216 -17.70 14.84 33.07
N ILE A 217 -17.53 16.16 33.00
CA ILE A 217 -17.87 16.99 31.85
C ILE A 217 -16.60 17.73 31.43
N GLY A 218 -16.05 17.42 30.28
CA GLY A 218 -14.96 18.18 29.66
C GLY A 218 -15.52 19.24 28.72
N THR A 219 -14.99 20.46 28.82
CA THR A 219 -15.49 21.60 28.06
C THR A 219 -14.43 22.22 27.16
N LEU A 220 -14.85 23.00 26.19
CA LEU A 220 -13.97 23.82 25.35
C LEU A 220 -13.78 25.20 25.97
N GLY A 221 -12.77 25.35 26.83
CA GLY A 221 -12.33 26.64 27.36
C GLY A 221 -12.75 26.96 28.81
N SER A 222 -13.32 25.97 29.58
CA SER A 222 -13.64 26.15 31.00
C SER A 222 -13.12 25.00 31.86
N GLY A 223 -12.17 24.19 31.34
CA GLY A 223 -11.64 23.02 32.01
C GLY A 223 -12.65 21.87 32.07
N PHE A 224 -12.65 21.14 33.19
CA PHE A 224 -13.62 20.05 33.38
C PHE A 224 -14.44 20.26 34.65
N GLN A 225 -15.62 19.66 34.69
CA GLN A 225 -16.51 19.68 35.83
C GLN A 225 -16.85 18.25 36.29
N ILE A 226 -17.13 18.13 37.58
CA ILE A 226 -17.75 16.96 38.18
C ILE A 226 -19.17 17.36 38.61
N TYR A 227 -20.18 16.77 37.96
CA TYR A 227 -21.60 16.96 38.28
C TYR A 227 -22.09 15.76 39.11
N ASN A 228 -22.65 16.04 40.30
CA ASN A 228 -23.31 15.01 41.09
C ASN A 228 -24.81 15.05 40.84
N PRO A 229 -25.41 14.03 40.18
CA PRO A 229 -26.82 13.99 39.88
C PRO A 229 -27.73 13.99 41.08
N GLU A 230 -27.29 13.42 42.23
CA GLU A 230 -28.10 13.35 43.46
C GLU A 230 -28.25 14.71 44.14
N SER A 231 -27.16 15.46 44.22
CA SER A 231 -27.17 16.79 44.88
C SER A 231 -27.39 17.95 43.90
N GLY A 232 -27.34 17.68 42.59
CA GLY A 232 -27.42 18.71 41.56
C GLY A 232 -26.22 19.67 41.51
N LYS A 233 -25.10 19.38 42.22
CA LYS A 233 -23.96 20.27 42.35
C LYS A 233 -22.94 20.05 41.26
N PHE A 234 -22.44 21.16 40.70
CA PHE A 234 -21.29 21.21 39.81
C PHE A 234 -20.03 21.66 40.57
N THR A 235 -18.91 21.01 40.31
CA THR A 235 -17.59 21.43 40.80
C THR A 235 -16.64 21.58 39.63
N THR A 236 -16.09 22.77 39.43
CA THR A 236 -15.25 23.12 38.26
C THR A 236 -13.77 23.04 38.60
N TYR A 237 -12.98 22.47 37.70
CA TYR A 237 -11.53 22.38 37.73
C TYR A 237 -10.97 22.98 36.45
N ASN A 238 -10.14 24.01 36.55
CA ASN A 238 -9.56 24.74 35.45
C ASN A 238 -8.10 25.16 35.74
N ILE A 239 -7.45 25.85 34.82
CA ILE A 239 -6.07 26.31 34.96
C ILE A 239 -5.90 27.15 36.23
N GLN A 240 -6.88 27.97 36.59
CA GLN A 240 -6.78 28.91 37.71
C GLN A 240 -6.86 28.26 39.09
N ASN A 241 -7.62 27.15 39.21
CA ASN A 241 -7.94 26.57 40.52
C ASN A 241 -7.44 25.13 40.74
N SER A 242 -6.96 24.44 39.71
CA SER A 242 -6.56 23.03 39.81
C SER A 242 -5.14 22.74 39.30
N GLY A 243 -4.53 23.68 38.57
CA GLY A 243 -3.21 23.48 37.99
C GLY A 243 -3.21 22.57 36.74
N ILE A 244 -4.38 22.26 36.17
CA ILE A 244 -4.47 21.60 34.84
C ILE A 244 -3.83 22.48 33.76
N SER A 245 -3.10 21.90 32.82
CA SER A 245 -2.34 22.69 31.83
C SER A 245 -3.18 23.28 30.70
N SER A 246 -4.43 22.87 30.55
CA SER A 246 -5.33 23.43 29.52
C SER A 246 -6.80 23.39 29.97
N ASP A 247 -7.56 24.42 29.60
CA ASP A 247 -9.01 24.48 29.77
C ASP A 247 -9.78 23.89 28.57
N PHE A 248 -9.08 23.48 27.50
CA PHE A 248 -9.64 22.83 26.32
C PHE A 248 -9.50 21.30 26.49
N ILE A 249 -10.57 20.66 26.96
CA ILE A 249 -10.59 19.24 27.26
C ILE A 249 -11.12 18.45 26.06
N ASN A 250 -10.27 17.60 25.48
CA ASN A 250 -10.60 16.84 24.28
C ASN A 250 -11.08 15.42 24.57
N SER A 251 -10.55 14.76 25.60
CA SER A 251 -10.93 13.39 25.94
C SER A 251 -10.83 13.11 27.43
N LEU A 252 -11.62 12.15 27.90
CA LEU A 252 -11.66 11.66 29.26
C LEU A 252 -11.57 10.13 29.22
N PHE A 253 -10.68 9.56 30.04
CA PHE A 253 -10.53 8.12 30.18
C PHE A 253 -10.26 7.71 31.63
N LEU A 254 -10.99 6.73 32.13
CA LEU A 254 -10.83 6.21 33.50
C LEU A 254 -10.05 4.89 33.45
N PRO A 255 -8.73 4.90 33.75
CA PRO A 255 -7.93 3.68 33.80
C PRO A 255 -8.25 2.80 35.01
N ASN A 256 -8.71 3.41 36.11
CA ASN A 256 -9.05 2.78 37.36
C ASN A 256 -10.07 3.64 38.16
N LYS A 257 -10.42 3.20 39.37
CA LYS A 257 -11.39 3.90 40.23
C LYS A 257 -10.85 5.16 40.90
N ASP A 258 -9.54 5.35 40.94
CA ASP A 258 -8.90 6.42 41.73
C ASP A 258 -8.51 7.62 40.85
N GLU A 259 -8.39 7.43 39.54
CA GLU A 259 -7.84 8.41 38.62
C GLU A 259 -8.58 8.51 37.31
N ILE A 260 -8.56 9.71 36.72
CA ILE A 260 -8.99 9.95 35.35
C ILE A 260 -7.86 10.62 34.57
N LEU A 261 -7.66 10.14 33.33
CA LEU A 261 -6.78 10.74 32.35
C LEU A 261 -7.59 11.76 31.56
N ILE A 262 -7.06 12.96 31.44
CA ILE A 262 -7.71 14.12 30.80
C ILE A 262 -6.83 14.56 29.64
N GLY A 263 -7.21 14.22 28.41
CA GLY A 263 -6.49 14.61 27.20
C GLY A 263 -6.88 16.04 26.76
N HIS A 264 -5.88 16.83 26.39
CA HIS A 264 -6.05 18.22 26.00
C HIS A 264 -5.00 18.68 24.97
N SER A 265 -4.94 19.96 24.64
CA SER A 265 -4.03 20.52 23.65
C SER A 265 -2.54 20.54 24.06
N GLN A 266 -2.21 20.15 25.29
CA GLN A 266 -0.84 20.10 25.83
C GLN A 266 -0.53 18.72 26.42
N ASN A 267 -0.85 17.64 25.71
CA ASN A 267 -0.80 16.23 26.13
C ASN A 267 -1.94 15.85 27.08
N TYR A 268 -1.64 15.38 28.28
CA TYR A 268 -2.70 14.98 29.21
C TYR A 268 -2.36 15.30 30.65
N SER A 269 -3.40 15.35 31.46
CA SER A 269 -3.32 15.47 32.89
C SER A 269 -3.96 14.27 33.57
N ILE A 270 -3.46 13.90 34.74
CA ILE A 270 -4.03 12.87 35.62
C ILE A 270 -4.68 13.59 36.78
N PHE A 271 -6.00 13.39 36.98
CA PHE A 271 -6.70 13.88 38.15
C PHE A 271 -7.00 12.71 39.10
N ASN A 272 -6.56 12.79 40.33
CA ASN A 272 -6.83 11.80 41.38
C ASN A 272 -8.04 12.20 42.21
N PHE A 273 -9.05 11.34 42.27
CA PHE A 273 -10.33 11.64 42.93
C PHE A 273 -10.24 11.76 44.45
N GLY A 274 -9.31 11.00 45.07
CA GLY A 274 -9.12 11.01 46.54
C GLY A 274 -8.40 12.27 47.00
N THR A 275 -7.30 12.61 46.36
CA THR A 275 -6.45 13.77 46.73
C THR A 275 -6.89 15.06 46.06
N ARG A 276 -7.71 15.00 45.02
CA ARG A 276 -8.12 16.12 44.14
C ARG A 276 -6.94 16.86 43.49
N LYS A 277 -5.79 16.20 43.36
CA LYS A 277 -4.61 16.76 42.70
C LYS A 277 -4.58 16.45 41.23
N VAL A 278 -4.04 17.40 40.47
CA VAL A 278 -3.74 17.28 39.05
C VAL A 278 -2.24 17.09 38.87
N THR A 279 -1.85 16.13 38.05
CA THR A 279 -0.47 15.94 37.59
C THR A 279 -0.45 16.04 36.08
N ASN A 280 0.32 16.98 35.52
CA ASN A 280 0.46 17.15 34.07
C ASN A 280 1.55 16.24 33.52
N VAL A 281 1.29 15.55 32.43
CA VAL A 281 2.19 14.63 31.77
C VAL A 281 2.36 15.04 30.29
N ASN A 282 3.60 15.35 29.90
CA ASN A 282 3.95 15.79 28.55
C ASN A 282 5.11 14.99 27.93
N THR A 283 5.72 14.09 28.73
CA THR A 283 6.80 13.21 28.31
C THR A 283 6.59 11.79 28.84
N THR A 284 7.29 10.83 28.25
CA THR A 284 7.44 9.49 28.82
C THR A 284 8.21 9.53 30.13
N LYS A 285 8.27 8.41 30.89
CA LYS A 285 9.08 8.29 32.08
C LYS A 285 10.56 8.61 31.89
N ASP A 286 11.08 8.26 30.69
CA ASP A 286 12.48 8.50 30.30
C ASP A 286 12.71 9.90 29.73
N GLY A 287 11.72 10.80 29.84
CA GLY A 287 11.80 12.19 29.38
C GLY A 287 11.67 12.41 27.90
N GLN A 288 11.29 11.41 27.11
CA GLN A 288 11.04 11.57 25.67
C GLN A 288 9.69 12.31 25.46
N PRO A 289 9.61 13.30 24.55
CA PRO A 289 8.35 13.95 24.24
C PRO A 289 7.43 13.01 23.46
N PHE A 290 6.12 13.13 23.68
CA PHE A 290 5.14 12.46 22.84
C PHE A 290 5.10 13.07 21.42
N PRO A 291 4.79 12.29 20.36
CA PRO A 291 4.83 12.75 18.97
C PRO A 291 3.90 13.93 18.66
N SER A 292 2.82 14.10 19.39
CA SER A 292 1.91 15.23 19.27
C SER A 292 1.54 15.80 20.64
N PRO A 293 1.55 17.11 20.81
CA PRO A 293 1.09 17.72 22.06
C PRO A 293 -0.44 17.72 22.17
N SER A 294 -1.18 17.68 21.06
CA SER A 294 -2.66 17.71 21.07
C SER A 294 -3.21 16.30 20.92
N LEU A 295 -4.08 15.90 21.83
CA LEU A 295 -4.73 14.59 21.81
C LEU A 295 -6.20 14.74 21.43
N ASN A 296 -6.65 13.93 20.46
CA ASN A 296 -8.06 13.79 20.08
C ASN A 296 -8.78 12.80 21.00
N TYR A 297 -8.09 11.70 21.32
CA TYR A 297 -8.59 10.64 22.18
C TYR A 297 -7.43 9.88 22.85
N MET A 298 -7.69 9.31 24.02
CA MET A 298 -6.73 8.44 24.70
C MET A 298 -7.45 7.35 25.49
N MET A 299 -6.78 6.21 25.62
CA MET A 299 -7.22 5.11 26.48
C MET A 299 -6.02 4.30 26.99
N LYS A 300 -6.20 3.60 28.11
CA LYS A 300 -5.31 2.54 28.58
C LYS A 300 -5.99 1.20 28.34
N ASP A 301 -5.33 0.29 27.63
CA ASP A 301 -5.91 -1.03 27.36
C ASP A 301 -5.82 -1.97 28.58
N SER A 302 -6.40 -3.16 28.47
CA SER A 302 -6.42 -4.16 29.56
C SER A 302 -5.03 -4.64 30.00
N ARG A 303 -3.99 -4.43 29.17
CA ARG A 303 -2.59 -4.74 29.47
C ARG A 303 -1.87 -3.58 30.16
N GLY A 304 -2.51 -2.42 30.25
CA GLY A 304 -1.94 -1.20 30.81
C GLY A 304 -1.19 -0.33 29.81
N ILE A 305 -1.25 -0.64 28.53
CA ILE A 305 -0.62 0.14 27.45
C ILE A 305 -1.47 1.38 27.16
N LEU A 306 -0.81 2.56 27.13
CA LEU A 306 -1.46 3.83 26.80
C LEU A 306 -1.49 4.02 25.29
N TRP A 307 -2.68 4.28 24.76
CA TRP A 307 -2.95 4.58 23.36
C TRP A 307 -3.41 6.02 23.24
N MET A 308 -2.79 6.77 22.31
CA MET A 308 -3.03 8.19 22.11
C MET A 308 -3.33 8.44 20.63
N ALA A 309 -4.56 8.83 20.32
CA ALA A 309 -4.97 9.30 18.99
C ALA A 309 -4.80 10.82 18.90
N SER A 310 -4.13 11.29 17.87
CA SER A 310 -3.72 12.69 17.71
C SER A 310 -3.76 13.12 16.24
N PRO A 311 -3.60 14.40 15.92
CA PRO A 311 -3.41 14.87 14.55
C PRO A 311 -2.19 14.25 13.83
N ALA A 312 -1.18 13.79 14.60
CA ALA A 312 -0.02 13.08 14.05
C ALA A 312 -0.24 11.56 13.89
N GLY A 313 -1.46 11.07 14.20
CA GLY A 313 -1.86 9.68 14.12
C GLY A 313 -2.04 9.01 15.46
N VAL A 314 -1.73 7.71 15.59
CA VAL A 314 -1.90 6.95 16.82
C VAL A 314 -0.53 6.53 17.37
N THR A 315 -0.32 6.79 18.66
CA THR A 315 0.89 6.41 19.40
C THR A 315 0.54 5.37 20.47
N MET A 316 1.35 4.32 20.55
CA MET A 316 1.35 3.33 21.62
C MET A 316 2.50 3.66 22.61
N TYR A 317 2.21 3.64 23.90
CA TYR A 317 3.23 3.77 24.95
C TYR A 317 3.03 2.72 26.03
N ASP A 318 3.97 1.80 26.14
CA ASP A 318 4.05 0.85 27.25
C ASP A 318 5.00 1.39 28.31
N GLU A 319 4.43 1.91 29.38
CA GLU A 319 5.17 2.50 30.51
C GLU A 319 6.07 1.48 31.22
N ALA A 320 5.74 0.18 31.18
CA ALA A 320 6.49 -0.88 31.84
C ALA A 320 7.79 -1.24 31.12
N SER A 321 7.77 -1.29 29.80
CA SER A 321 8.94 -1.59 28.96
C SER A 321 9.64 -0.33 28.42
N GLY A 322 9.04 0.85 28.55
CA GLY A 322 9.49 2.11 27.93
C GLY A 322 9.28 2.16 26.41
N GLN A 323 8.55 1.20 25.82
CA GLN A 323 8.32 1.14 24.38
C GLN A 323 7.34 2.24 23.95
N LEU A 324 7.83 3.13 23.09
CA LEU A 324 7.05 4.19 22.45
C LEU A 324 7.07 3.97 20.93
N GLU A 325 5.90 3.74 20.33
CA GLU A 325 5.76 3.44 18.90
C GLU A 325 4.71 4.33 18.26
N SER A 326 5.06 4.90 17.11
CA SER A 326 4.09 5.59 16.23
C SER A 326 3.53 4.59 15.21
N ILE A 327 2.25 4.31 15.30
CA ILE A 327 1.62 3.26 14.48
C ILE A 327 1.52 3.65 13.01
N ASN A 328 1.51 4.92 12.69
CA ASN A 328 1.37 5.41 11.31
C ASN A 328 2.54 5.04 10.40
N ASP A 329 3.75 4.98 10.94
CA ASP A 329 4.97 4.71 10.15
C ASP A 329 5.04 3.24 9.67
N LEU A 330 4.34 2.34 10.35
CA LEU A 330 4.38 0.90 10.06
C LEU A 330 3.57 0.49 8.82
N ASN A 331 2.60 1.33 8.37
CA ASN A 331 1.75 1.04 7.20
C ASN A 331 1.96 1.97 6.00
N GLY A 332 2.93 2.88 6.05
CA GLY A 332 3.11 3.89 5.01
C GLY A 332 1.95 4.88 4.88
N THR A 333 1.10 4.99 5.90
CA THR A 333 -0.03 5.93 5.98
C THR A 333 0.40 7.21 6.70
N GLN A 334 1.54 7.77 6.32
CA GLN A 334 1.99 9.05 6.88
C GLN A 334 0.90 10.12 6.75
N GLY A 335 0.58 10.77 7.87
CA GLY A 335 -0.30 11.93 7.91
C GLY A 335 -1.79 11.65 8.11
N THR A 336 -2.21 10.43 8.46
CA THR A 336 -3.61 10.18 8.82
C THR A 336 -3.89 10.57 10.26
N VAL A 337 -4.86 11.45 10.46
CA VAL A 337 -5.32 11.88 11.78
C VAL A 337 -5.92 10.69 12.54
N GLY A 338 -5.42 10.43 13.75
CA GLY A 338 -6.04 9.47 14.66
C GLY A 338 -7.32 10.03 15.24
N CYS A 339 -8.46 9.34 15.00
CA CYS A 339 -9.77 9.77 15.47
C CYS A 339 -10.14 9.14 16.82
N MET A 340 -9.92 7.84 16.96
CA MET A 340 -10.26 7.10 18.16
C MET A 340 -9.50 5.77 18.28
N VAL A 341 -9.48 5.20 19.46
CA VAL A 341 -8.94 3.87 19.77
C VAL A 341 -9.94 3.10 20.63
N ILE A 342 -10.15 1.82 20.31
CA ILE A 342 -11.05 0.91 21.05
C ILE A 342 -10.37 -0.45 21.23
N GLU A 343 -10.49 -1.06 22.40
CA GLU A 343 -10.14 -2.46 22.66
C GLU A 343 -11.37 -3.36 22.50
N ASP A 344 -11.24 -4.45 21.74
CA ASP A 344 -12.30 -5.46 21.60
C ASP A 344 -12.23 -6.52 22.72
N LYS A 345 -13.22 -7.42 22.76
CA LYS A 345 -13.29 -8.51 23.77
C LYS A 345 -12.21 -9.58 23.61
N GLN A 346 -11.49 -9.59 22.49
CA GLN A 346 -10.35 -10.45 22.20
C GLN A 346 -9.01 -9.75 22.45
N HIS A 347 -9.02 -8.58 23.08
CA HIS A 347 -7.87 -7.73 23.36
C HIS A 347 -7.11 -7.22 22.15
N ASN A 348 -7.74 -7.21 20.94
CA ASN A 348 -7.20 -6.47 19.82
C ASN A 348 -7.56 -4.99 19.96
N ILE A 349 -6.68 -4.15 19.46
CA ILE A 349 -6.89 -2.71 19.44
C ILE A 349 -7.37 -2.28 18.06
N TRP A 350 -8.44 -1.52 18.03
CA TRP A 350 -9.01 -0.95 16.82
C TRP A 350 -8.70 0.53 16.76
N LEU A 351 -7.86 0.90 15.80
CA LEU A 351 -7.48 2.28 15.52
C LEU A 351 -8.41 2.83 14.45
N VAL A 352 -9.09 3.92 14.74
CA VAL A 352 -9.92 4.63 13.78
C VAL A 352 -9.18 5.87 13.33
N SER A 353 -8.88 5.95 12.04
CA SER A 353 -8.37 7.15 11.37
C SER A 353 -9.47 7.72 10.45
N GLU A 354 -9.23 8.85 9.78
CA GLU A 354 -10.25 9.53 8.98
C GLU A 354 -10.91 8.63 7.92
N PHE A 355 -10.17 7.70 7.29
CA PHE A 355 -10.67 6.84 6.20
C PHE A 355 -10.39 5.36 6.38
N ILE A 356 -9.64 5.01 7.41
CA ILE A 356 -9.10 3.67 7.63
C ILE A 356 -9.40 3.23 9.05
N VAL A 357 -9.81 1.97 9.19
CA VAL A 357 -9.93 1.30 10.47
C VAL A 357 -8.90 0.18 10.51
N THR A 358 -7.99 0.21 11.48
CA THR A 358 -6.90 -0.77 11.61
C THR A 358 -7.08 -1.61 12.87
N ARG A 359 -7.12 -2.93 12.73
CA ARG A 359 -7.01 -3.86 13.85
C ARG A 359 -5.55 -4.12 14.15
N VAL A 360 -5.16 -3.88 15.37
CA VAL A 360 -3.82 -4.14 15.90
C VAL A 360 -3.87 -5.31 16.87
N THR A 361 -3.05 -6.31 16.62
CA THR A 361 -2.83 -7.44 17.54
C THR A 361 -1.41 -7.36 18.09
N LEU A 362 -1.29 -7.43 19.40
CA LEU A 362 -0.01 -7.37 20.10
C LEU A 362 0.40 -8.74 20.61
N THR A 363 1.65 -9.14 20.33
CA THR A 363 2.27 -10.35 20.87
C THR A 363 3.57 -9.99 21.58
N LYS A 364 3.82 -10.57 22.74
CA LYS A 364 5.03 -10.28 23.49
C LYS A 364 6.19 -11.13 22.99
N ASN A 365 7.29 -10.49 22.59
CA ASN A 365 8.48 -11.18 22.11
C ASN A 365 9.41 -11.63 23.24
N ASN A 366 10.47 -12.38 22.91
CA ASN A 366 11.43 -12.92 23.87
C ASN A 366 12.23 -11.83 24.62
N GLN A 367 12.22 -10.59 24.14
CA GLN A 367 12.87 -9.44 24.77
C GLN A 367 11.94 -8.66 25.71
N GLY A 368 10.69 -9.11 25.87
CA GLY A 368 9.66 -8.45 26.68
C GLY A 368 8.99 -7.26 26.02
N LYS A 369 9.32 -6.96 24.75
CA LYS A 369 8.69 -5.92 23.93
C LYS A 369 7.49 -6.45 23.18
N TRP A 370 6.63 -5.56 22.70
CA TRP A 370 5.44 -5.89 21.92
C TRP A 370 5.75 -5.88 20.43
N ASP A 371 5.50 -7.00 19.78
CA ASP A 371 5.45 -7.10 18.32
C ASP A 371 4.04 -6.74 17.87
N ILE A 372 3.95 -5.90 16.84
CA ILE A 372 2.72 -5.30 16.35
C ILE A 372 2.35 -5.92 15.02
N THR A 373 1.18 -6.56 14.96
CA THR A 373 0.58 -7.04 13.71
C THR A 373 -0.66 -6.23 13.40
N MET A 374 -0.80 -5.76 12.15
CA MET A 374 -1.86 -4.84 11.75
C MET A 374 -2.62 -5.33 10.54
N ILE A 375 -3.93 -5.10 10.55
CA ILE A 375 -4.82 -5.31 9.43
C ILE A 375 -5.66 -4.08 9.26
N SER A 376 -5.55 -3.42 8.10
CA SER A 376 -6.29 -2.19 7.81
C SER A 376 -7.47 -2.46 6.89
N PHE A 377 -8.56 -1.73 7.12
CA PHE A 377 -9.82 -1.80 6.37
C PHE A 377 -10.19 -0.41 5.87
N ASN A 378 -10.77 -0.34 4.67
CA ASN A 378 -11.22 0.89 4.05
C ASN A 378 -12.59 0.71 3.35
N SER A 379 -12.97 1.64 2.48
CA SER A 379 -14.24 1.59 1.77
C SER A 379 -14.42 0.37 0.85
N LEU A 380 -13.34 -0.29 0.44
CA LEU A 380 -13.41 -1.53 -0.36
C LEU A 380 -13.89 -2.72 0.48
N ASP A 381 -13.77 -2.68 1.81
CA ASP A 381 -14.31 -3.69 2.73
C ASP A 381 -15.76 -3.43 3.15
N GLY A 382 -16.35 -2.34 2.69
CA GLY A 382 -17.70 -1.92 3.07
C GLY A 382 -17.75 -0.89 4.20
N LEU A 383 -16.61 -0.25 4.53
CA LEU A 383 -16.64 0.95 5.36
C LEU A 383 -17.20 2.13 4.57
N GLN A 384 -17.68 3.14 5.26
CA GLN A 384 -18.10 4.39 4.61
C GLN A 384 -16.97 5.04 3.82
N SER A 385 -17.33 5.76 2.75
CA SER A 385 -16.36 6.39 1.85
C SER A 385 -15.92 7.78 2.30
N ARG A 386 -16.67 8.42 3.20
CA ARG A 386 -16.34 9.70 3.82
C ARG A 386 -15.61 9.51 5.15
N GLN A 387 -15.18 10.63 5.74
CA GLN A 387 -14.40 10.64 6.97
C GLN A 387 -15.14 10.06 8.18
N PHE A 388 -14.42 9.31 9.00
CA PHE A 388 -14.81 9.00 10.37
C PHE A 388 -14.57 10.20 11.28
N ASN A 389 -15.45 10.37 12.25
CA ASN A 389 -15.35 11.46 13.20
C ASN A 389 -14.52 11.09 14.43
N GLN A 390 -13.89 12.09 15.03
CA GLN A 390 -13.15 11.92 16.27
C GLN A 390 -14.09 11.52 17.41
N ARG A 391 -13.66 10.59 18.27
CA ARG A 391 -14.40 10.09 19.43
C ARG A 391 -15.77 9.46 19.11
N SER A 392 -16.03 9.19 17.84
CA SER A 392 -17.29 8.62 17.39
C SER A 392 -17.20 7.11 17.23
N ALA A 393 -16.98 6.40 18.34
CA ALA A 393 -17.04 4.95 18.34
C ALA A 393 -17.48 4.40 19.72
N CYS A 394 -18.11 3.22 19.69
CA CYS A 394 -18.67 2.56 20.88
C CYS A 394 -18.46 1.05 20.80
N LEU A 395 -17.89 0.44 21.85
CA LEU A 395 -17.90 -1.01 22.03
C LEU A 395 -19.28 -1.43 22.53
N MET A 396 -20.00 -2.13 21.68
CA MET A 396 -21.35 -2.63 22.01
C MET A 396 -21.27 -3.81 23.01
N ARG A 397 -22.31 -4.01 23.79
CA ARG A 397 -22.40 -5.12 24.79
C ARG A 397 -22.26 -6.50 24.17
N ASN A 398 -22.70 -6.68 22.92
CA ASN A 398 -22.54 -7.93 22.16
C ASN A 398 -21.12 -8.14 21.62
N GLY A 399 -20.19 -7.20 21.83
CA GLY A 399 -18.81 -7.24 21.36
C GLY A 399 -18.60 -6.69 19.94
N ALA A 400 -19.64 -6.20 19.26
CA ALA A 400 -19.49 -5.45 18.04
C ALA A 400 -18.99 -4.02 18.34
N ILE A 401 -18.36 -3.37 17.35
CA ILE A 401 -17.89 -2.00 17.44
C ILE A 401 -18.72 -1.16 16.46
N ALA A 402 -19.36 -0.10 16.95
CA ALA A 402 -20.01 0.91 16.12
C ALA A 402 -19.08 2.11 15.96
N ILE A 403 -18.84 2.57 14.72
CA ILE A 403 -17.97 3.70 14.39
C ILE A 403 -18.76 4.70 13.57
N GLY A 404 -18.76 5.96 13.97
CA GLY A 404 -19.50 7.04 13.32
C GLY A 404 -18.62 7.91 12.42
N GLY A 405 -19.25 8.45 11.39
CA GLY A 405 -18.64 9.39 10.46
C GLY A 405 -19.71 10.09 9.62
N GLN A 406 -19.28 10.73 8.55
CA GLN A 406 -20.12 11.63 7.74
C GLN A 406 -21.24 10.91 6.97
N ASP A 407 -21.15 9.60 6.73
CA ASP A 407 -22.18 8.81 6.05
C ASP A 407 -23.06 7.99 7.01
N GLY A 408 -22.91 8.16 8.33
CA GLY A 408 -23.63 7.41 9.36
C GLY A 408 -22.71 6.56 10.21
N ILE A 409 -23.12 5.33 10.52
CA ILE A 409 -22.33 4.41 11.33
C ILE A 409 -21.95 3.15 10.57
N ASN A 410 -20.74 2.65 10.84
CA ASN A 410 -20.31 1.30 10.49
C ASN A 410 -20.37 0.41 11.73
N ILE A 411 -20.95 -0.77 11.59
CA ILE A 411 -20.98 -1.79 12.66
C ILE A 411 -20.05 -2.92 12.26
N ILE A 412 -19.03 -3.14 13.07
CA ILE A 412 -17.98 -4.15 12.91
C ILE A 412 -18.23 -5.26 13.92
N ASN A 413 -18.22 -6.51 13.47
CA ASN A 413 -18.18 -7.66 14.37
C ASN A 413 -16.77 -8.28 14.36
N PRO A 414 -15.91 -8.00 15.36
CA PRO A 414 -14.54 -8.50 15.40
C PRO A 414 -14.43 -10.02 15.30
N ALA A 415 -15.38 -10.76 15.88
CA ALA A 415 -15.40 -12.23 15.87
C ALA A 415 -15.67 -12.84 14.48
N LYS A 416 -16.22 -12.06 13.53
CA LYS A 416 -16.45 -12.51 12.15
C LYS A 416 -15.30 -12.21 11.20
N ILE A 417 -14.31 -11.45 11.64
CA ILE A 417 -13.14 -11.11 10.83
C ILE A 417 -12.11 -12.22 11.02
N LEU A 418 -12.23 -13.24 10.17
CA LEU A 418 -11.33 -14.38 10.17
C LEU A 418 -9.96 -13.99 9.59
N PRO A 419 -8.86 -14.67 10.01
CA PRO A 419 -7.59 -14.58 9.32
C PRO A 419 -7.75 -14.98 7.85
N ALA A 420 -7.03 -14.34 6.95
CA ALA A 420 -7.04 -14.73 5.53
C ALA A 420 -6.50 -16.16 5.37
N GLN A 421 -6.98 -16.87 4.36
CA GLN A 421 -6.50 -18.21 4.07
C GLN A 421 -5.04 -18.16 3.59
N LYS A 422 -4.18 -19.02 4.13
CA LYS A 422 -2.73 -19.02 3.85
C LYS A 422 -2.34 -19.52 2.46
N HIS A 423 -3.27 -20.03 1.66
CA HIS A 423 -3.01 -20.74 0.39
C HIS A 423 -3.38 -19.92 -0.85
N ALA A 424 -3.03 -18.64 -0.88
CA ALA A 424 -3.21 -17.83 -2.08
C ALA A 424 -2.02 -18.00 -3.03
N HIS A 425 -2.30 -18.25 -4.32
CA HIS A 425 -1.29 -18.37 -5.37
C HIS A 425 -1.24 -17.09 -6.21
N VAL A 426 -0.05 -16.71 -6.65
CA VAL A 426 0.13 -15.63 -7.62
C VAL A 426 -0.07 -16.19 -9.03
N LEU A 427 -0.87 -15.49 -9.83
CA LEU A 427 -0.98 -15.68 -11.26
C LEU A 427 -0.33 -14.48 -11.98
N PHE A 428 0.46 -14.76 -13.01
CA PHE A 428 0.99 -13.71 -13.90
C PHE A 428 -0.06 -13.43 -14.97
N SER A 429 -0.97 -12.49 -14.70
CA SER A 429 -2.22 -12.31 -15.43
C SER A 429 -2.09 -11.49 -16.71
N GLY A 430 -0.99 -10.71 -16.87
CA GLY A 430 -0.81 -9.85 -18.04
C GLY A 430 0.62 -9.44 -18.28
N PHE A 431 0.87 -9.09 -19.53
CA PHE A 431 2.14 -8.54 -19.99
C PHE A 431 1.89 -7.27 -20.79
N VAL A 432 2.56 -6.20 -20.41
CA VAL A 432 2.48 -4.90 -21.08
C VAL A 432 3.86 -4.52 -21.59
N LEU A 433 3.98 -4.21 -22.86
CA LEU A 433 5.24 -3.80 -23.51
C LEU A 433 5.07 -2.38 -24.05
N PHE A 434 5.90 -1.42 -23.59
CA PHE A 434 5.81 0.00 -23.94
C PHE A 434 4.38 0.57 -23.83
N ASP A 435 3.72 0.33 -22.68
CA ASP A 435 2.33 0.72 -22.39
C ASP A 435 1.25 0.06 -23.27
N HIS A 436 1.61 -0.92 -24.11
CA HIS A 436 0.67 -1.74 -24.86
C HIS A 436 0.45 -3.08 -24.17
N PRO A 437 -0.77 -3.38 -23.67
CA PRO A 437 -1.10 -4.70 -23.14
C PRO A 437 -1.14 -5.71 -24.29
N LEU A 438 -0.35 -6.78 -24.18
CA LEU A 438 -0.22 -7.81 -25.21
C LEU A 438 -0.90 -9.11 -24.78
N LYS A 439 -1.63 -9.72 -25.69
CA LYS A 439 -2.19 -11.07 -25.52
C LYS A 439 -1.24 -12.12 -26.09
N ALA A 440 -1.39 -13.35 -25.59
CA ALA A 440 -0.66 -14.48 -26.15
C ALA A 440 -0.96 -14.66 -27.64
N GLY A 441 0.08 -14.80 -28.46
CA GLY A 441 -0.02 -14.92 -29.91
C GLY A 441 -0.20 -13.59 -30.66
N GLU A 442 -0.23 -12.45 -29.98
CA GLU A 442 -0.39 -11.14 -30.60
C GLU A 442 0.92 -10.64 -31.21
N GLU A 443 0.86 -10.14 -32.44
CA GLU A 443 1.99 -9.58 -33.16
C GLU A 443 2.22 -8.11 -32.74
N PHE A 444 3.45 -7.78 -32.35
CA PHE A 444 3.87 -6.44 -32.01
C PHE A 444 5.22 -6.12 -32.69
N GLU A 445 5.28 -5.06 -33.48
CA GLU A 445 6.47 -4.64 -34.24
C GLU A 445 7.08 -5.77 -35.10
N GLY A 446 6.25 -6.60 -35.76
CA GLY A 446 6.68 -7.66 -36.66
C GLY A 446 7.20 -8.92 -35.97
N ARG A 447 6.87 -9.12 -34.70
CA ARG A 447 7.19 -10.32 -33.92
C ARG A 447 6.10 -10.61 -32.88
N VAL A 448 6.10 -11.81 -32.31
CA VAL A 448 5.20 -12.22 -31.22
C VAL A 448 6.00 -12.26 -29.92
N PRO A 449 5.98 -11.17 -29.08
CA PRO A 449 6.76 -11.12 -27.84
C PRO A 449 6.26 -12.07 -26.75
N LEU A 450 4.96 -12.43 -26.79
CA LEU A 450 4.31 -13.35 -25.88
C LEU A 450 3.66 -14.49 -26.66
N GLU A 451 4.33 -15.63 -26.77
CA GLU A 451 3.81 -16.77 -27.53
C GLU A 451 2.66 -17.48 -26.79
N LYS A 452 2.75 -17.61 -25.49
CA LYS A 452 1.78 -18.31 -24.61
C LYS A 452 1.46 -17.46 -23.40
N SER A 453 0.31 -17.74 -22.78
CA SER A 453 -0.09 -17.06 -21.54
C SER A 453 0.87 -17.36 -20.39
N LEU A 454 1.24 -16.34 -19.61
CA LEU A 454 2.24 -16.45 -18.53
C LEU A 454 1.77 -17.30 -17.35
N ASP A 455 0.46 -17.46 -17.16
CA ASP A 455 -0.13 -18.32 -16.12
C ASP A 455 0.08 -19.80 -16.39
N THR A 456 0.08 -20.21 -17.68
CA THR A 456 0.29 -21.60 -18.11
C THR A 456 1.73 -21.88 -18.49
N HIS A 457 2.49 -20.85 -18.90
CA HIS A 457 3.89 -20.97 -19.29
C HIS A 457 4.68 -19.80 -18.71
N PRO A 458 5.23 -19.94 -17.50
CA PRO A 458 5.88 -18.85 -16.79
C PRO A 458 7.31 -18.58 -17.31
N GLU A 459 7.44 -18.37 -18.62
CA GLU A 459 8.68 -18.01 -19.30
C GLU A 459 8.42 -16.89 -20.30
N LEU A 460 9.30 -15.90 -20.35
CA LEU A 460 9.19 -14.72 -21.20
C LEU A 460 10.54 -14.44 -21.89
N ASP A 461 10.54 -14.45 -23.21
CA ASP A 461 11.70 -14.17 -24.05
C ASP A 461 11.61 -12.76 -24.64
N LEU A 462 12.52 -11.89 -24.24
CA LEU A 462 12.55 -10.48 -24.63
C LEU A 462 13.79 -10.16 -25.47
N SER A 463 13.65 -9.20 -26.37
CA SER A 463 14.74 -8.61 -27.12
C SER A 463 15.45 -7.51 -26.29
N TYR A 464 16.71 -7.25 -26.56
CA TYR A 464 17.44 -6.10 -26.01
C TYR A 464 16.77 -4.74 -26.30
N LYS A 465 15.83 -4.70 -27.25
CA LYS A 465 15.04 -3.50 -27.57
C LYS A 465 13.88 -3.28 -26.60
N ASP A 466 13.43 -4.32 -25.88
CA ASP A 466 12.30 -4.29 -24.97
C ASP A 466 12.68 -3.70 -23.62
N LYS A 467 12.97 -2.40 -23.66
CA LYS A 467 13.57 -1.69 -22.51
C LYS A 467 12.58 -1.35 -21.40
N ALA A 468 11.29 -1.42 -21.64
CA ALA A 468 10.26 -1.14 -20.65
C ALA A 468 9.13 -2.15 -20.79
N PHE A 469 8.89 -2.91 -19.74
CA PHE A 469 7.78 -3.85 -19.68
C PHE A 469 7.20 -3.95 -18.28
N THR A 470 5.93 -4.32 -18.20
CA THR A 470 5.18 -4.49 -16.95
C THR A 470 4.58 -5.88 -16.90
N ILE A 471 4.74 -6.55 -15.77
CA ILE A 471 4.08 -7.82 -15.45
C ILE A 471 2.93 -7.51 -14.50
N GLN A 472 1.72 -7.95 -14.86
CA GLN A 472 0.53 -7.82 -14.05
C GLN A 472 0.32 -9.09 -13.24
N PHE A 473 -0.04 -8.92 -11.97
CA PHE A 473 -0.31 -10.00 -11.03
C PHE A 473 -1.80 -10.15 -10.79
N ALA A 474 -2.24 -11.37 -10.54
CA ALA A 474 -3.54 -11.69 -9.99
C ALA A 474 -3.38 -12.75 -8.89
N SER A 475 -4.40 -12.94 -8.09
CA SER A 475 -4.48 -14.06 -7.15
C SER A 475 -5.64 -14.95 -7.55
N ASP A 476 -5.50 -16.24 -7.32
CA ASP A 476 -6.58 -17.22 -7.41
C ASP A 476 -7.67 -17.00 -6.34
N GLN A 477 -7.35 -16.24 -5.28
CA GLN A 477 -8.34 -15.80 -4.29
C GLN A 477 -9.03 -14.52 -4.76
N VAL A 478 -10.29 -14.66 -5.16
CA VAL A 478 -11.06 -13.59 -5.82
C VAL A 478 -11.88 -12.74 -4.83
N SER A 479 -11.79 -12.97 -3.52
CA SER A 479 -12.67 -12.33 -2.53
C SER A 479 -12.65 -10.79 -2.56
N ILE A 480 -11.50 -10.14 -2.82
CA ILE A 480 -11.44 -8.69 -3.11
C ILE A 480 -10.22 -8.41 -4.01
N PRO A 481 -10.35 -8.48 -5.35
CA PRO A 481 -9.22 -8.29 -6.27
C PRO A 481 -8.50 -6.95 -6.10
N ALA A 482 -9.25 -5.88 -5.80
CA ALA A 482 -8.70 -4.53 -5.61
C ALA A 482 -7.77 -4.39 -4.38
N ARG A 483 -7.78 -5.35 -3.46
CA ARG A 483 -6.95 -5.37 -2.25
C ARG A 483 -5.78 -6.31 -2.29
N CYS A 484 -5.72 -7.18 -3.29
CA CYS A 484 -4.56 -8.05 -3.43
C CYS A 484 -3.32 -7.21 -3.69
N ARG A 485 -2.36 -7.29 -2.78
CA ARG A 485 -1.02 -6.74 -2.95
C ARG A 485 -0.06 -7.88 -3.14
N PHE A 486 1.06 -7.60 -3.77
CA PHE A 486 2.03 -8.63 -4.08
C PHE A 486 3.42 -8.18 -3.61
N LEU A 487 4.11 -9.06 -2.91
CA LEU A 487 5.55 -8.94 -2.71
C LEU A 487 6.23 -9.56 -3.91
N TYR A 488 7.12 -8.83 -4.55
CA TYR A 488 7.89 -9.33 -5.69
C TYR A 488 9.36 -8.96 -5.56
N ARG A 489 10.22 -9.75 -6.19
CA ARG A 489 11.64 -9.44 -6.39
C ARG A 489 12.14 -10.02 -7.70
N MET A 490 13.13 -9.40 -8.29
CA MET A 490 13.76 -9.85 -9.53
C MET A 490 15.16 -10.37 -9.22
N LYS A 491 15.31 -11.69 -9.09
CA LYS A 491 16.64 -12.30 -8.96
C LYS A 491 17.49 -12.06 -10.18
N GLY A 492 18.73 -11.68 -9.95
CA GLY A 492 19.66 -11.23 -11.01
C GLY A 492 19.67 -9.70 -11.20
N LEU A 493 18.73 -8.96 -10.58
CA LEU A 493 18.71 -7.50 -10.56
C LEU A 493 18.83 -6.97 -9.12
N ASP A 494 17.88 -7.32 -8.25
CA ASP A 494 17.83 -6.97 -6.82
C ASP A 494 17.14 -8.10 -6.05
N ASP A 495 17.73 -8.52 -4.93
CA ASP A 495 17.18 -9.58 -4.07
C ASP A 495 16.19 -9.06 -3.03
N LYS A 496 15.97 -7.73 -2.97
CA LYS A 496 15.02 -7.13 -2.03
C LYS A 496 13.58 -7.34 -2.46
N TRP A 497 12.75 -7.74 -1.51
CA TRP A 497 11.31 -7.81 -1.71
C TRP A 497 10.71 -6.40 -1.78
N MET A 498 9.97 -6.12 -2.83
CA MET A 498 9.20 -4.90 -3.05
C MET A 498 7.71 -5.21 -2.99
N LEU A 499 6.92 -4.27 -2.44
CA LEU A 499 5.48 -4.41 -2.31
C LEU A 499 4.79 -3.58 -3.39
N THR A 500 3.82 -4.17 -4.09
CA THR A 500 3.01 -3.42 -5.08
C THR A 500 2.16 -2.36 -4.40
N PRO A 501 1.93 -1.20 -5.04
CA PRO A 501 0.96 -0.22 -4.55
C PRO A 501 -0.45 -0.81 -4.48
N GLU A 502 -1.28 -0.31 -3.56
CA GLU A 502 -2.69 -0.70 -3.48
C GLU A 502 -3.44 -0.32 -4.76
N GLY A 503 -4.26 -1.25 -5.28
CA GLY A 503 -5.02 -1.05 -6.52
C GLY A 503 -4.20 -1.12 -7.81
N ARG A 504 -2.88 -1.39 -7.73
CA ARG A 504 -1.99 -1.59 -8.89
C ARG A 504 -1.19 -2.87 -8.72
N PRO A 505 -1.77 -4.02 -9.05
CA PRO A 505 -1.11 -5.32 -8.90
C PRO A 505 -0.13 -5.56 -10.08
N GLU A 506 0.91 -4.74 -10.19
CA GLU A 506 1.83 -4.79 -11.32
C GLU A 506 3.26 -4.38 -10.91
N ALA A 507 4.23 -4.92 -11.64
CA ALA A 507 5.65 -4.56 -11.52
C ALA A 507 6.21 -4.13 -12.86
N THR A 508 6.73 -2.90 -12.91
CA THR A 508 7.33 -2.32 -14.12
C THR A 508 8.85 -2.36 -14.02
N PHE A 509 9.48 -2.83 -15.08
CA PHE A 509 10.92 -2.93 -15.21
C PHE A 509 11.41 -2.12 -16.40
N THR A 510 12.49 -1.38 -16.22
CA THR A 510 13.06 -0.53 -17.26
C THR A 510 14.57 -0.76 -17.40
N ASN A 511 15.07 -0.74 -18.64
CA ASN A 511 16.49 -0.81 -18.96
C ASN A 511 17.24 -2.01 -18.36
N LEU A 512 16.62 -3.19 -18.31
CA LEU A 512 17.32 -4.40 -17.91
C LEU A 512 18.42 -4.77 -18.93
N SER A 513 19.56 -5.21 -18.43
CA SER A 513 20.65 -5.71 -19.27
C SER A 513 20.28 -7.08 -19.87
N SER A 514 20.97 -7.47 -20.96
CA SER A 514 20.81 -8.82 -21.52
C SER A 514 21.26 -9.86 -20.49
N GLY A 515 20.45 -10.89 -20.29
CA GLY A 515 20.69 -11.92 -19.28
C GLY A 515 19.44 -12.72 -18.94
N SER A 516 19.57 -13.58 -17.95
CA SER A 516 18.47 -14.40 -17.41
C SER A 516 18.11 -13.90 -16.02
N TYR A 517 16.83 -13.65 -15.81
CA TYR A 517 16.26 -13.15 -14.56
C TYR A 517 15.14 -14.09 -14.10
N VAL A 518 14.87 -14.09 -12.80
CA VAL A 518 13.73 -14.80 -12.23
C VAL A 518 12.92 -13.82 -11.38
N LEU A 519 11.72 -13.50 -11.85
CA LEU A 519 10.75 -12.74 -11.09
C LEU A 519 10.05 -13.69 -10.11
N GLU A 520 10.22 -13.46 -8.83
CA GLU A 520 9.52 -14.16 -7.75
C GLU A 520 8.42 -13.27 -7.18
N ALA A 521 7.25 -13.86 -6.95
CA ALA A 521 6.13 -13.14 -6.37
C ALA A 521 5.38 -13.96 -5.33
N LYS A 522 4.80 -13.26 -4.32
CA LYS A 522 3.96 -13.79 -3.24
C LYS A 522 2.72 -12.92 -3.09
N VAL A 523 1.61 -13.52 -2.69
CA VAL A 523 0.39 -12.76 -2.32
C VAL A 523 0.54 -12.20 -0.92
N VAL A 524 0.16 -10.92 -0.77
CA VAL A 524 -0.08 -10.30 0.53
C VAL A 524 -1.58 -10.20 0.71
N ASN A 525 -2.10 -10.98 1.63
CA ASN A 525 -3.51 -11.03 1.94
C ASN A 525 -4.01 -9.73 2.55
N ALA A 526 -5.32 -9.52 2.56
CA ALA A 526 -5.93 -8.33 3.16
C ALA A 526 -5.63 -8.15 4.66
N ASP A 527 -5.24 -9.23 5.37
CA ASP A 527 -4.83 -9.20 6.77
C ASP A 527 -3.33 -8.96 6.97
N GLY A 528 -2.60 -8.66 5.89
CA GLY A 528 -1.15 -8.44 5.91
C GLY A 528 -0.33 -9.74 5.98
N SER A 529 -0.97 -10.92 6.11
CA SER A 529 -0.25 -12.19 6.03
C SER A 529 0.28 -12.42 4.62
N VAL A 530 1.45 -13.04 4.51
CA VAL A 530 2.10 -13.32 3.23
C VAL A 530 1.95 -14.81 2.92
N SER A 531 1.62 -15.15 1.67
CA SER A 531 1.54 -16.54 1.23
C SER A 531 2.89 -17.25 1.43
N GLU A 532 2.85 -18.51 1.85
CA GLU A 532 4.07 -19.31 2.01
C GLU A 532 4.69 -19.64 0.65
N GLU A 533 3.85 -19.81 -0.36
CA GLU A 533 4.25 -20.21 -1.71
C GLU A 533 4.79 -19.05 -2.53
N VAL A 534 5.85 -19.32 -3.28
CA VAL A 534 6.52 -18.38 -4.18
C VAL A 534 6.28 -18.82 -5.61
N ASN A 535 5.58 -17.99 -6.38
CA ASN A 535 5.44 -18.21 -7.81
C ASN A 535 6.58 -17.53 -8.57
N THR A 536 7.07 -18.17 -9.63
CA THR A 536 8.25 -17.72 -10.37
C THR A 536 7.95 -17.57 -11.85
N LEU A 537 8.47 -16.50 -12.46
CA LEU A 537 8.47 -16.24 -13.89
C LEU A 537 9.91 -16.06 -14.36
N LYS A 538 10.35 -16.89 -15.30
CA LYS A 538 11.67 -16.77 -15.92
C LYS A 538 11.62 -15.73 -17.03
N ILE A 539 12.57 -14.81 -17.04
CA ILE A 539 12.67 -13.75 -18.06
C ILE A 539 14.07 -13.84 -18.66
N HIS A 540 14.12 -14.04 -19.97
CA HIS A 540 15.34 -14.06 -20.73
C HIS A 540 15.41 -12.89 -21.70
N ILE A 541 16.43 -12.03 -21.58
CA ILE A 541 16.65 -10.87 -22.45
C ILE A 541 17.83 -11.16 -23.36
N HIS A 542 17.53 -11.36 -24.65
CA HIS A 542 18.55 -11.65 -25.66
C HIS A 542 19.51 -10.48 -25.89
N PRO A 543 20.82 -10.73 -26.00
CA PRO A 543 21.77 -9.68 -26.33
C PRO A 543 21.57 -9.19 -27.76
N PRO A 544 21.96 -7.94 -28.07
CA PRO A 544 21.99 -7.45 -29.44
C PRO A 544 22.94 -8.31 -30.30
N PHE A 545 22.63 -8.45 -31.61
CA PHE A 545 23.37 -9.32 -32.52
C PHE A 545 24.90 -9.06 -32.50
N TYR A 546 25.31 -7.81 -32.29
CA TYR A 546 26.73 -7.42 -32.21
C TYR A 546 27.42 -7.82 -30.88
N LEU A 547 26.70 -8.27 -29.87
CA LEU A 547 27.21 -8.87 -28.63
C LEU A 547 26.97 -10.39 -28.57
N SER A 548 26.51 -11.00 -29.66
CA SER A 548 26.33 -12.45 -29.72
C SER A 548 27.69 -13.17 -29.82
N ILE A 549 27.74 -14.45 -29.45
CA ILE A 549 28.92 -15.29 -29.56
C ILE A 549 29.45 -15.30 -31.01
N TRP A 550 28.54 -15.33 -31.98
CA TRP A 550 28.90 -15.27 -33.39
C TRP A 550 29.56 -13.94 -33.78
N ALA A 551 29.09 -12.81 -33.26
CA ALA A 551 29.73 -11.51 -33.49
C ALA A 551 31.15 -11.46 -32.91
N PHE A 552 31.36 -12.00 -31.73
CA PHE A 552 32.72 -12.09 -31.15
C PHE A 552 33.65 -12.95 -31.98
N ILE A 553 33.18 -14.08 -32.54
CA ILE A 553 33.98 -14.89 -33.48
C ILE A 553 34.38 -14.05 -34.71
N VAL A 554 33.44 -13.31 -35.28
CA VAL A 554 33.73 -12.41 -36.43
C VAL A 554 34.75 -11.33 -36.02
N TYR A 555 34.60 -10.72 -34.84
CA TYR A 555 35.58 -9.72 -34.37
C TYR A 555 36.96 -10.31 -34.18
N ILE A 556 37.11 -11.52 -33.65
CA ILE A 556 38.38 -12.21 -33.51
C ILE A 556 39.00 -12.46 -34.89
N ILE A 557 38.18 -12.91 -35.87
CA ILE A 557 38.67 -13.11 -37.23
C ILE A 557 39.15 -11.79 -37.85
N LEU A 558 38.34 -10.71 -37.72
CA LEU A 558 38.71 -9.40 -38.24
C LEU A 558 40.02 -8.85 -37.61
N ILE A 559 40.18 -9.01 -36.30
CA ILE A 559 41.41 -8.65 -35.59
C ILE A 559 42.59 -9.49 -36.10
N GLY A 560 42.35 -10.80 -36.30
CA GLY A 560 43.38 -11.71 -36.86
C GLY A 560 43.79 -11.29 -38.27
N VAL A 561 42.84 -10.98 -39.13
CA VAL A 561 43.12 -10.47 -40.51
C VAL A 561 43.83 -9.13 -40.46
N ALA A 562 43.39 -8.20 -39.63
CA ALA A 562 44.07 -6.90 -39.47
C ALA A 562 45.51 -7.07 -38.96
N PHE A 563 45.75 -7.96 -38.01
CA PHE A 563 47.07 -8.29 -37.51
C PHE A 563 47.95 -8.95 -38.59
N TYR A 564 47.37 -9.86 -39.39
CA TYR A 564 48.07 -10.48 -40.52
C TYR A 564 48.48 -9.43 -41.56
N LEU A 565 47.58 -8.55 -41.95
CA LEU A 565 47.89 -7.46 -42.90
C LEU A 565 48.91 -6.47 -42.35
N TYR A 566 48.82 -6.14 -41.06
CA TYR A 566 49.82 -5.32 -40.40
C TYR A 566 51.19 -5.98 -40.38
N ARG A 567 51.27 -7.27 -40.00
CA ARG A 567 52.50 -8.06 -40.06
C ARG A 567 53.06 -8.14 -41.47
N LYS A 568 52.23 -8.38 -42.48
CA LYS A 568 52.63 -8.41 -43.88
C LYS A 568 53.25 -7.06 -44.31
N ARG A 569 52.58 -5.95 -44.02
CA ARG A 569 53.11 -4.60 -44.31
C ARG A 569 54.42 -4.29 -43.57
N MET A 570 54.54 -4.71 -42.33
CA MET A 570 55.75 -4.56 -41.55
C MET A 570 56.89 -5.34 -42.17
N LEU A 571 56.67 -6.59 -42.55
CA LEU A 571 57.70 -7.43 -43.24
C LEU A 571 58.09 -6.86 -44.58
N GLU A 572 57.14 -6.35 -45.37
CA GLU A 572 57.41 -5.66 -46.64
C GLU A 572 58.30 -4.40 -46.43
N LYS A 573 57.93 -3.58 -45.45
CA LYS A 573 58.80 -2.41 -45.08
C LYS A 573 60.19 -2.83 -44.60
N GLN A 574 60.31 -3.90 -43.86
CA GLN A 574 61.63 -4.43 -43.43
C GLN A 574 62.44 -4.94 -44.61
N ARG A 575 61.84 -5.66 -45.58
CA ARG A 575 62.44 -6.12 -46.81
C ARG A 575 62.99 -4.94 -47.65
N VAL A 576 62.11 -3.95 -47.87
CA VAL A 576 62.48 -2.73 -48.61
C VAL A 576 63.66 -1.99 -47.92
N LYS A 577 63.61 -1.86 -46.59
CA LYS A 577 64.64 -1.25 -45.80
C LYS A 577 65.95 -2.04 -45.91
N PHE A 578 65.91 -3.36 -45.84
CA PHE A 578 67.02 -4.25 -45.97
C PHE A 578 67.62 -4.20 -47.39
N GLU A 579 66.81 -4.18 -48.46
CA GLU A 579 67.28 -4.01 -49.84
C GLU A 579 67.91 -2.64 -50.07
N LEU A 580 67.35 -1.56 -49.53
CA LEU A 580 67.98 -0.23 -49.59
C LEU A 580 69.32 -0.20 -48.89
N GLN A 581 69.41 -0.77 -47.70
CA GLN A 581 70.66 -0.85 -46.92
C GLN A 581 71.69 -1.71 -47.62
N SER A 582 71.28 -2.85 -48.23
CA SER A 582 72.14 -3.70 -49.06
C SER A 582 72.66 -2.97 -50.33
N LYS A 583 71.79 -2.16 -50.98
CA LYS A 583 72.22 -1.30 -52.12
C LYS A 583 73.18 -0.21 -51.69
N GLU A 584 72.92 0.46 -50.57
CA GLU A 584 73.85 1.46 -50.03
C GLU A 584 75.21 0.85 -49.68
N ASP A 585 75.25 -0.32 -49.04
CA ASP A 585 76.46 -1.03 -48.75
C ASP A 585 77.19 -1.46 -50.01
N SER A 586 76.48 -1.89 -51.09
CA SER A 586 77.05 -2.20 -52.39
C SER A 586 77.65 -0.96 -53.07
N ILE A 587 76.95 0.17 -53.02
CA ILE A 587 77.45 1.45 -53.56
C ILE A 587 78.66 1.91 -52.78
N LYS A 588 78.63 1.77 -51.45
CA LYS A 588 79.81 2.13 -50.61
C LYS A 588 81.01 1.28 -50.93
N LYS A 589 80.86 -0.05 -51.03
CA LYS A 589 81.90 -0.97 -51.45
C LYS A 589 82.42 -0.64 -52.85
N THR A 590 81.57 -0.29 -53.80
CA THR A 590 81.95 0.10 -55.15
C THR A 590 82.72 1.43 -55.16
N LYS A 591 82.31 2.41 -54.33
CA LYS A 591 83.05 3.66 -54.15
C LYS A 591 84.46 3.42 -53.54
N GLU A 592 84.53 2.63 -52.47
CA GLU A 592 85.81 2.26 -51.86
C GLU A 592 86.76 1.55 -52.85
N LEU A 593 86.21 0.63 -53.66
CA LEU A 593 86.94 -0.07 -54.70
C LEU A 593 87.37 0.88 -55.80
N ASN A 594 86.56 1.86 -56.20
CA ASN A 594 86.96 2.89 -57.15
C ASN A 594 88.02 3.87 -56.60
N GLU A 595 87.88 4.25 -55.34
CA GLU A 595 88.93 5.04 -54.66
C GLU A 595 90.24 4.27 -54.55
N LEU A 596 90.20 2.99 -54.21
CA LEU A 596 91.41 2.12 -54.23
C LEU A 596 92.02 2.02 -55.62
N LYS A 597 91.17 1.85 -56.66
CA LYS A 597 91.63 1.86 -58.07
C LYS A 597 92.23 3.20 -58.45
N LEU A 598 91.61 4.33 -58.12
CA LEU A 598 92.11 5.67 -58.37
C LEU A 598 93.46 5.90 -57.66
N ASN A 599 93.56 5.54 -56.39
CA ASN A 599 94.79 5.62 -55.64
C ASN A 599 95.91 4.71 -56.23
N PHE A 600 95.49 3.49 -56.63
CA PHE A 600 96.45 2.59 -57.33
C PHE A 600 96.91 3.21 -58.63
N PHE A 601 96.07 3.70 -59.51
CA PHE A 601 96.42 4.34 -60.74
C PHE A 601 97.24 5.62 -60.53
N THR A 602 96.89 6.39 -59.50
CA THR A 602 97.63 7.60 -59.13
C THR A 602 99.07 7.26 -58.67
N ASN A 603 99.16 6.25 -57.80
CA ASN A 603 100.49 5.79 -57.32
C ASN A 603 101.33 5.16 -58.43
N VAL A 604 100.70 4.29 -59.27
CA VAL A 604 101.40 3.70 -60.43
C VAL A 604 101.78 4.78 -61.42
N SER A 605 100.95 5.79 -61.66
CA SER A 605 101.30 6.93 -62.53
C SER A 605 102.44 7.74 -61.94
N HIS A 606 102.46 7.94 -60.62
CA HIS A 606 103.58 8.61 -59.95
C HIS A 606 104.90 7.78 -60.02
N GLU A 607 104.79 6.47 -59.75
CA GLU A 607 105.93 5.56 -59.79
C GLU A 607 106.47 5.34 -61.20
N LEU A 608 105.56 5.38 -62.20
CA LEU A 608 106.02 5.33 -63.63
C LEU A 608 106.53 6.67 -64.12
N ARG A 609 106.02 7.79 -63.62
CA ARG A 609 106.47 9.13 -64.04
C ARG A 609 107.93 9.39 -63.65
N THR A 610 108.33 8.94 -62.46
CA THR A 610 109.68 9.14 -61.94
C THR A 610 110.72 8.46 -62.80
N PRO A 611 110.65 7.15 -63.14
CA PRO A 611 111.67 6.55 -64.04
C PRO A 611 111.58 7.07 -65.48
N LEU A 612 110.27 7.40 -65.95
CA LEU A 612 110.14 7.95 -67.30
C LEU A 612 110.73 9.34 -67.44
N THR A 613 110.58 10.17 -66.39
CA THR A 613 111.23 11.50 -66.36
C THR A 613 112.74 11.39 -66.29
N LEU A 614 113.25 10.39 -65.56
CA LEU A 614 114.70 10.11 -65.53
C LEU A 614 115.27 9.62 -66.87
N ILE A 615 114.45 8.97 -67.69
CA ILE A 615 114.83 8.53 -69.04
C ILE A 615 114.62 9.64 -70.07
N ILE A 616 113.49 10.35 -70.01
CA ILE A 616 113.17 11.40 -71.01
C ILE A 616 113.99 12.66 -70.80
N SER A 617 114.36 13.03 -69.57
CA SER A 617 115.09 14.23 -69.26
C SER A 617 116.59 14.19 -69.95
N PRO A 618 117.34 13.09 -69.81
CA PRO A 618 118.59 12.96 -70.47
C PRO A 618 118.46 12.91 -71.99
N LEU A 619 117.44 12.22 -72.54
CA LEU A 619 117.19 12.12 -73.98
C LEU A 619 116.82 13.48 -74.58
N VAL A 620 115.93 14.28 -73.87
CA VAL A 620 115.61 15.64 -74.32
C VAL A 620 116.86 16.57 -74.25
N SER A 621 117.79 16.36 -73.27
CA SER A 621 119.05 17.09 -73.23
C SER A 621 119.93 16.71 -74.35
N MET A 622 120.06 15.44 -74.68
CA MET A 622 120.81 14.98 -75.84
C MET A 622 120.29 15.50 -77.18
N ILE A 623 118.96 15.51 -77.32
CA ILE A 623 118.34 16.06 -78.54
C ILE A 623 118.50 17.59 -78.62
N ARG A 624 118.62 18.29 -77.51
CA ARG A 624 118.93 19.72 -77.48
C ARG A 624 120.38 20.02 -77.80
N GLU A 625 121.34 19.21 -77.34
CA GLU A 625 122.67 19.35 -77.64
C GLU A 625 122.95 19.08 -79.12
N GLU A 626 122.32 18.06 -79.72
CA GLU A 626 122.47 17.80 -81.17
C GLU A 626 121.90 18.93 -82.07
N ARG A 627 120.84 19.61 -81.54
CA ARG A 627 120.19 20.73 -82.26
C ARG A 627 121.05 22.02 -82.19
N ASP A 628 121.82 22.20 -81.18
CA ASP A 628 122.72 23.35 -81.01
C ASP A 628 124.08 23.18 -81.77
N GLU A 629 124.49 21.91 -81.95
CA GLU A 629 125.69 21.65 -82.81
C GLU A 629 125.41 21.84 -84.32
N SER A 630 124.15 21.54 -84.74
CA SER A 630 123.65 21.76 -86.09
C SER A 630 123.46 23.23 -86.49
N LYS A 631 123.40 24.12 -85.55
CA LYS A 631 123.27 25.58 -85.73
C LYS A 631 124.53 26.33 -85.69
N ARG A 632 125.71 25.66 -85.30
CA ARG A 632 127.09 26.25 -85.37
C ARG A 632 127.81 25.88 -86.62
N ARG A 633 127.20 25.15 -87.59
CA ARG A 633 127.78 24.85 -88.91
C ARG A 633 126.92 25.38 -90.10
N LYS A 634 126.37 26.56 -89.95
CA LYS A 634 125.89 27.34 -91.07
C LYS A 634 126.37 28.77 -90.92
#